data_261963cc690366cf5fcc42cbc8978a1b
#
_entry.id   261963cc690366cf5fcc42cbc8978a1b
#
_cell.length_a   1.000
_cell.length_b   1.000
_cell.length_c   1.000
_cell.angle_alpha   90.00
_cell.angle_beta   90.00
_cell.angle_gamma   90.00
#
_symmetry.space_group_name_H-M   'P 1'
#
loop_
_entity.id
_entity.type
_entity.pdbx_description
1 polymer ?
#
loop_
_entity_poly.entity_id
_entity_poly.type
_entity_poly.pdbx_seq_one_letter_code
_entity_poly.pdbx_strand_id
1 'polypeptide(L)'
;MLLRNRQVKGLVPLFQNTRAFKVNLYCHRFTVPQSNIIRSFTSSLVRRYAVIREKENKKEVAGAAAEAVEPPFQSSKRQSSVASSTQYSLLGRNVSTSELSMLRSLLRTIWPKNNLRFKIRVVIAVSLLIGSKLLNVQVPFFFKQIIDQMNIDWSQDVGIVTSVIGSLILAYGGARFGAVLFGELRNAIFASVAQSAIKRVATNTFSRLLNMDLQFHLSQQTGGLTRAIDRGTKGISSVLNAMVFHIIPITFEISIVCGILSWNYGYSFAAVTLATMIAYSTFTIQTTAWRTRFRRQANNADNQAASVALDSLINYESVKIFNNEAYQSKKYNDSLTKYEKASVKVATSLAYLNAGQNFIFTSALTAMMYMGCQGVASGGLTVGDLVLINQLVFQLSVPLNFLGSVYRDMKQSLLDMENLFQLQNVPIKIRDKEGGAPELVLNKKMPGQIQFENVTFGYHRDRPILQNASFTIPAGQKVAIVGPSGSGKSTILRLVFRFYDVDSGRILIDGKDIREVSLESLRKKIGVVPQETPLFNDTILENIRYGNLNSSDEDIKNVISSVQLDKLIKDLPDGLNTIVGERGMMISGGEKQRLAIARLLLKDAPITFFDEATSALDTHTEQALLKTIRGIFRRGQRTNISIAHRLRTIADSDKIIVLNRGQVQEEGKHVELLSDERSLYSQLWNIQENLNIEEELKFEENKGNKNSDFMET
;
A
#
# COMPACT_ATOMS: atom_id res chain seq x y z
N MET A 1 -31.21 -42.78 23.85
CA MET A 1 -32.47 -42.35 24.46
C MET A 1 -32.79 -40.94 23.95
N LEU A 2 -33.86 -40.86 23.14
CA LEU A 2 -34.76 -39.73 22.82
C LEU A 2 -34.12 -38.40 22.29
N LEU A 3 -34.24 -38.16 20.97
CA LEU A 3 -35.33 -37.51 20.21
C LEU A 3 -35.57 -36.04 20.53
N ARG A 4 -35.32 -35.11 19.59
CA ARG A 4 -36.37 -34.54 18.72
C ARG A 4 -35.87 -33.42 17.79
N ASN A 5 -36.08 -33.66 16.53
CA ASN A 5 -36.49 -32.75 15.46
C ASN A 5 -36.82 -31.30 15.85
N ARG A 6 -36.27 -30.34 15.09
CA ARG A 6 -37.10 -29.27 14.47
C ARG A 6 -36.53 -28.83 13.13
N GLN A 7 -37.37 -28.87 12.14
CA GLN A 7 -37.24 -28.35 10.78
C GLN A 7 -37.04 -26.85 10.79
N VAL A 8 -36.18 -26.36 9.90
CA VAL A 8 -36.38 -25.05 9.26
C VAL A 8 -36.23 -25.29 7.76
N LYS A 9 -37.34 -25.20 7.07
CA LYS A 9 -37.46 -25.04 5.63
C LYS A 9 -37.09 -23.65 5.23
N GLY A 10 -36.43 -23.51 4.09
CA GLY A 10 -36.42 -22.27 3.29
C GLY A 10 -35.06 -21.63 3.17
N LEU A 11 -34.35 -21.98 2.06
CA LEU A 11 -33.56 -21.08 1.25
C LEU A 11 -32.68 -21.88 0.26
N VAL A 12 -33.31 -22.25 -0.84
CA VAL A 12 -32.67 -22.52 -2.14
C VAL A 12 -33.58 -21.79 -3.13
N PRO A 13 -33.10 -21.03 -4.12
CA PRO A 13 -32.04 -21.44 -5.02
C PRO A 13 -31.06 -20.26 -5.38
N LEU A 14 -29.80 -20.54 -5.52
CA LEU A 14 -28.88 -19.76 -6.36
C LEU A 14 -27.54 -20.52 -6.49
N PHE A 15 -27.55 -21.65 -7.16
CA PHE A 15 -26.36 -22.26 -7.73
C PHE A 15 -26.73 -23.21 -8.87
N GLN A 16 -27.07 -22.63 -10.01
CA GLN A 16 -26.99 -23.33 -11.30
C GLN A 16 -26.10 -22.47 -12.19
N ASN A 17 -24.80 -22.74 -12.18
CA ASN A 17 -23.89 -22.60 -13.32
C ASN A 17 -22.45 -22.89 -12.86
N THR A 18 -22.17 -24.17 -12.63
CA THR A 18 -20.79 -24.66 -12.61
C THR A 18 -20.74 -25.98 -13.40
N ARG A 19 -20.81 -25.84 -14.74
CA ARG A 19 -20.41 -26.90 -15.68
C ARG A 19 -19.05 -26.51 -16.26
N ALA A 20 -17.98 -26.66 -15.51
CA ALA A 20 -16.61 -26.60 -16.05
C ALA A 20 -15.54 -27.22 -15.13
N PHE A 21 -15.90 -27.99 -14.11
CA PHE A 21 -14.91 -28.65 -13.23
C PHE A 21 -15.27 -30.11 -12.91
N LYS A 22 -15.49 -30.90 -13.94
CA LYS A 22 -15.62 -32.39 -13.79
C LYS A 22 -15.09 -33.09 -15.03
N VAL A 23 -13.81 -32.94 -15.35
CA VAL A 23 -13.10 -33.88 -16.24
C VAL A 23 -11.64 -33.90 -15.82
N ASN A 24 -11.32 -34.56 -14.72
CA ASN A 24 -9.96 -35.04 -14.44
C ASN A 24 -9.93 -35.96 -13.19
N LEU A 25 -10.77 -37.00 -13.16
CA LEU A 25 -10.60 -38.03 -12.14
C LEU A 25 -11.28 -39.37 -12.53
N TYR A 26 -11.12 -39.78 -13.80
CA TYR A 26 -11.40 -41.18 -14.19
C TYR A 26 -10.63 -41.53 -15.47
N CYS A 27 -9.37 -41.89 -15.33
CA CYS A 27 -8.60 -42.62 -16.34
C CYS A 27 -7.61 -43.57 -15.67
N HIS A 28 -8.13 -44.58 -15.01
CA HIS A 28 -7.39 -45.82 -14.83
C HIS A 28 -8.33 -47.01 -15.12
N ARG A 29 -7.93 -47.74 -16.17
CA ARG A 29 -8.48 -48.98 -16.75
C ARG A 29 -9.45 -48.76 -17.91
N PHE A 30 -8.89 -48.79 -19.11
CA PHE A 30 -9.36 -49.70 -20.18
C PHE A 30 -8.40 -49.61 -21.37
N THR A 31 -7.78 -50.70 -21.71
CA THR A 31 -6.98 -50.98 -22.92
C THR A 31 -7.89 -51.11 -24.12
N VAL A 32 -7.75 -50.25 -25.16
CA VAL A 32 -8.29 -50.46 -26.50
C VAL A 32 -7.41 -49.72 -27.54
N PRO A 33 -7.19 -50.24 -28.76
CA PRO A 33 -6.02 -49.99 -29.58
C PRO A 33 -6.02 -48.64 -30.29
N GLN A 34 -4.83 -48.04 -30.26
CA GLN A 34 -4.46 -46.80 -30.97
C GLN A 34 -4.38 -47.05 -32.46
N SER A 35 -5.27 -46.49 -33.28
CA SER A 35 -4.93 -46.15 -34.69
C SER A 35 -5.81 -45.09 -35.38
N ASN A 36 -7.04 -44.83 -34.94
CA ASN A 36 -7.95 -43.95 -35.71
C ASN A 36 -8.31 -42.59 -35.10
N ILE A 37 -8.01 -42.35 -33.83
CA ILE A 37 -8.37 -41.07 -33.18
C ILE A 37 -7.28 -40.01 -33.38
N ILE A 38 -6.02 -40.40 -33.50
CA ILE A 38 -4.89 -39.46 -33.66
C ILE A 38 -4.89 -38.84 -35.09
N ARG A 39 -5.34 -39.55 -36.10
CA ARG A 39 -5.44 -39.00 -37.48
C ARG A 39 -6.59 -38.00 -37.64
N SER A 40 -7.65 -38.10 -36.91
CA SER A 40 -8.77 -37.13 -36.94
C SER A 40 -8.43 -35.82 -36.22
N PHE A 41 -7.68 -35.88 -35.12
CA PHE A 41 -7.27 -34.70 -34.38
C PHE A 41 -6.16 -33.86 -35.09
N THR A 42 -5.21 -34.53 -35.70
CA THR A 42 -4.15 -33.83 -36.45
C THR A 42 -4.66 -33.16 -37.73
N SER A 43 -5.65 -33.77 -38.42
CA SER A 43 -6.25 -33.16 -39.63
C SER A 43 -7.12 -31.94 -39.29
N SER A 44 -7.78 -31.90 -38.11
CA SER A 44 -8.57 -30.72 -37.69
C SER A 44 -7.71 -29.57 -37.21
N LEU A 45 -6.57 -29.83 -36.55
CA LEU A 45 -5.60 -28.85 -36.13
C LEU A 45 -4.86 -28.21 -37.29
N VAL A 46 -4.45 -28.98 -38.29
CA VAL A 46 -3.80 -28.50 -39.52
C VAL A 46 -4.75 -27.61 -40.31
N ARG A 47 -6.04 -27.97 -40.44
CA ARG A 47 -7.03 -27.10 -41.11
C ARG A 47 -7.30 -25.81 -40.34
N ARG A 48 -7.32 -25.81 -39.01
CA ARG A 48 -7.44 -24.57 -38.23
C ARG A 48 -6.20 -23.69 -38.35
N TYR A 49 -5.02 -24.26 -38.38
CA TYR A 49 -3.77 -23.50 -38.59
C TYR A 49 -3.68 -22.88 -40.01
N ALA A 50 -4.14 -23.57 -41.01
CA ALA A 50 -4.19 -23.04 -42.40
C ALA A 50 -5.16 -21.85 -42.52
N VAL A 51 -6.33 -21.91 -41.89
CA VAL A 51 -7.33 -20.81 -41.90
C VAL A 51 -6.87 -19.59 -41.09
N ILE A 52 -6.09 -19.80 -40.01
CA ILE A 52 -5.51 -18.69 -39.22
C ILE A 52 -4.42 -17.99 -40.02
N ARG A 53 -3.53 -18.73 -40.73
CA ARG A 53 -2.47 -18.20 -41.56
C ARG A 53 -2.99 -17.44 -42.78
N GLU A 54 -4.12 -17.89 -43.35
CA GLU A 54 -4.78 -17.19 -44.48
C GLU A 54 -5.47 -15.89 -44.03
N LYS A 55 -5.93 -15.78 -42.80
CA LYS A 55 -6.46 -14.56 -42.20
C LYS A 55 -5.37 -13.56 -41.78
N GLU A 56 -4.20 -14.04 -41.39
CA GLU A 56 -3.05 -13.17 -41.08
C GLU A 56 -2.45 -12.58 -42.39
N ASN A 57 -2.28 -13.36 -43.45
CA ASN A 57 -1.83 -12.85 -44.74
C ASN A 57 -2.81 -11.85 -45.37
N LYS A 58 -4.13 -12.00 -45.20
CA LYS A 58 -5.12 -11.01 -45.64
C LYS A 58 -5.10 -9.71 -44.82
N LYS A 59 -4.66 -9.75 -43.59
CA LYS A 59 -4.45 -8.53 -42.78
C LYS A 59 -3.17 -7.79 -43.13
N GLU A 60 -2.09 -8.47 -43.49
CA GLU A 60 -0.85 -7.83 -43.96
C GLU A 60 -1.02 -7.14 -45.33
N VAL A 61 -1.78 -7.75 -46.22
CA VAL A 61 -2.08 -7.14 -47.56
C VAL A 61 -3.07 -5.96 -47.42
N ALA A 62 -3.99 -5.97 -46.45
CA ALA A 62 -4.90 -4.85 -46.19
C ALA A 62 -4.22 -3.69 -45.44
N GLY A 63 -3.17 -3.97 -44.64
CA GLY A 63 -2.35 -2.96 -43.96
C GLY A 63 -1.43 -2.19 -44.92
N ALA A 64 -0.91 -2.85 -45.99
CA ALA A 64 -0.03 -2.23 -46.98
C ALA A 64 -0.78 -1.32 -48.01
N ALA A 65 -2.11 -1.46 -48.13
CA ALA A 65 -2.91 -0.63 -49.04
C ALA A 65 -3.47 0.64 -48.39
N ALA A 66 -3.32 0.82 -47.04
CA ALA A 66 -3.82 1.97 -46.28
C ALA A 66 -2.75 3.04 -45.96
N GLU A 67 -1.49 2.84 -46.43
CA GLU A 67 -0.36 3.72 -46.06
C GLU A 67 0.00 4.78 -47.12
N ALA A 68 -0.85 5.00 -48.12
CA ALA A 68 -0.59 5.97 -49.17
C ALA A 68 -1.67 7.04 -49.26
N VAL A 69 -1.86 7.90 -48.26
CA VAL A 69 -2.33 9.31 -48.37
C VAL A 69 -2.39 9.95 -46.96
N GLU A 70 -1.37 10.70 -46.59
CA GLU A 70 -1.51 11.78 -45.59
C GLU A 70 -0.56 12.94 -45.89
N PRO A 71 -1.05 14.20 -45.77
CA PRO A 71 -0.20 15.39 -45.88
C PRO A 71 0.50 15.71 -44.55
N PRO A 72 1.56 16.54 -44.52
CA PRO A 72 2.50 16.64 -43.41
C PRO A 72 2.00 17.58 -42.34
N PHE A 73 1.78 17.06 -41.12
CA PHE A 73 1.71 17.87 -39.92
C PHE A 73 2.81 17.43 -38.94
N GLN A 74 3.82 18.26 -38.79
CA GLN A 74 4.87 18.10 -37.79
C GLN A 74 4.30 18.33 -36.40
N SER A 75 4.26 17.31 -35.55
CA SER A 75 4.20 17.45 -34.11
C SER A 75 5.09 16.41 -33.43
N SER A 76 6.14 16.91 -32.87
CA SER A 76 7.06 16.38 -31.84
C SER A 76 6.77 14.97 -31.28
N LYS A 77 7.42 13.96 -31.88
CA LYS A 77 7.68 12.67 -31.21
C LYS A 77 8.78 12.84 -30.17
N ARG A 78 8.43 13.31 -28.98
CA ARG A 78 9.35 13.31 -27.82
C ARG A 78 8.59 13.24 -26.49
N GLN A 79 7.64 12.30 -26.33
CA GLN A 79 7.00 12.12 -25.00
C GLN A 79 6.40 10.72 -24.72
N SER A 80 6.75 9.64 -25.43
CA SER A 80 6.19 8.32 -25.11
C SER A 80 7.18 7.28 -24.57
N SER A 81 8.46 7.62 -24.38
CA SER A 81 9.45 6.71 -23.78
C SER A 81 9.85 7.04 -22.32
N VAL A 82 9.26 8.07 -21.70
CA VAL A 82 9.61 8.54 -20.34
C VAL A 82 8.61 8.07 -19.29
N ALA A 83 7.42 7.62 -19.68
CA ALA A 83 6.36 7.30 -18.70
C ALA A 83 6.53 5.96 -17.96
N SER A 84 7.41 5.05 -18.41
CA SER A 84 7.57 3.74 -17.75
C SER A 84 8.76 3.61 -16.79
N SER A 85 9.68 4.58 -16.80
CA SER A 85 10.82 4.59 -15.86
C SER A 85 10.70 5.64 -14.74
N THR A 86 9.72 6.53 -14.82
CA THR A 86 9.57 7.65 -13.88
C THR A 86 8.73 7.32 -12.64
N GLN A 87 8.16 6.12 -12.57
CA GLN A 87 7.28 5.76 -11.45
C GLN A 87 8.03 5.26 -10.20
N TYR A 88 9.37 5.12 -10.23
CA TYR A 88 10.16 4.61 -9.10
C TYR A 88 11.37 5.46 -8.70
N SER A 89 11.60 6.62 -9.32
CA SER A 89 12.56 7.60 -8.79
C SER A 89 11.83 8.69 -7.99
N LEU A 90 11.16 8.28 -6.92
CA LEU A 90 10.41 9.18 -6.03
C LEU A 90 11.29 10.17 -5.27
N LEU A 91 12.60 10.01 -5.34
CA LEU A 91 13.57 10.89 -4.70
C LEU A 91 14.77 10.97 -5.65
N GLY A 92 15.01 12.11 -6.23
CA GLY A 92 16.12 12.40 -7.13
C GLY A 92 17.52 12.29 -6.48
N ARG A 93 17.73 11.27 -5.65
CA ARG A 93 19.00 10.80 -5.12
C ARG A 93 18.97 9.29 -5.09
N ASN A 94 19.79 8.66 -5.95
CA ASN A 94 20.17 7.26 -5.86
C ASN A 94 20.93 7.02 -4.54
N VAL A 95 20.23 6.90 -3.44
CA VAL A 95 20.77 6.25 -2.24
C VAL A 95 20.45 4.77 -2.41
N SER A 96 21.28 4.06 -3.17
CA SER A 96 21.29 2.60 -3.14
C SER A 96 21.69 2.18 -1.74
N THR A 97 20.72 1.89 -0.89
CA THR A 97 20.98 1.19 0.37
C THR A 97 21.47 -0.19 -0.01
N SER A 98 22.73 -0.51 0.30
CA SER A 98 23.29 -1.82 -0.06
C SER A 98 22.40 -2.92 0.57
N GLU A 99 22.15 -4.01 -0.16
CA GLU A 99 21.35 -5.16 0.31
C GLU A 99 21.81 -5.62 1.71
N LEU A 100 23.11 -5.55 1.97
CA LEU A 100 23.73 -5.85 3.27
C LEU A 100 23.29 -4.89 4.39
N SER A 101 23.11 -3.60 4.10
CA SER A 101 22.66 -2.62 5.11
C SER A 101 21.20 -2.85 5.51
N MET A 102 20.36 -3.26 4.55
CA MET A 102 18.96 -3.63 4.80
C MET A 102 18.87 -4.90 5.65
N LEU A 103 19.63 -5.94 5.30
CA LEU A 103 19.71 -7.17 6.11
C LEU A 103 20.21 -6.89 7.53
N ARG A 104 21.23 -6.03 7.68
CA ARG A 104 21.73 -5.61 9.00
C ARG A 104 20.67 -4.84 9.81
N SER A 105 19.88 -4.01 9.15
CA SER A 105 18.75 -3.30 9.78
C SER A 105 17.68 -4.27 10.27
N LEU A 106 17.34 -5.28 9.45
CA LEU A 106 16.40 -6.34 9.84
C LEU A 106 16.91 -7.15 11.02
N LEU A 107 18.19 -7.56 11.01
CA LEU A 107 18.79 -8.30 12.12
C LEU A 107 18.72 -7.49 13.42
N ARG A 108 18.94 -6.16 13.38
CA ARG A 108 18.75 -5.28 14.55
C ARG A 108 17.30 -5.24 15.03
N THR A 109 16.35 -5.34 14.11
CA THR A 109 14.91 -5.35 14.45
C THR A 109 14.49 -6.65 15.14
N ILE A 110 15.09 -7.80 14.72
CA ILE A 110 14.88 -9.13 15.31
C ILE A 110 15.60 -9.26 16.66
N TRP A 111 16.67 -8.50 16.89
CA TRP A 111 17.44 -8.54 18.13
C TRP A 111 17.34 -7.24 18.92
N PRO A 112 16.16 -6.91 19.48
CA PRO A 112 15.95 -5.66 20.22
C PRO A 112 16.76 -5.64 21.52
N LYS A 113 17.37 -4.48 21.84
CA LYS A 113 18.22 -4.34 23.01
C LYS A 113 17.47 -4.62 24.33
N ASN A 114 16.20 -4.26 24.43
CA ASN A 114 15.44 -4.19 25.69
C ASN A 114 14.35 -5.27 25.89
N ASN A 115 14.33 -6.36 25.11
CA ASN A 115 13.29 -7.38 25.24
C ASN A 115 13.88 -8.80 25.38
N LEU A 116 14.12 -9.23 26.63
CA LEU A 116 14.70 -10.52 26.95
C LEU A 116 13.84 -11.70 26.48
N ARG A 117 12.51 -11.60 26.65
CA ARG A 117 11.57 -12.65 26.20
C ARG A 117 11.65 -12.92 24.70
N PHE A 118 11.91 -11.88 23.94
CA PHE A 118 12.06 -11.99 22.49
C PHE A 118 13.36 -12.68 22.11
N LYS A 119 14.47 -12.34 22.76
CA LYS A 119 15.79 -12.99 22.56
C LYS A 119 15.73 -14.48 22.87
N ILE A 120 15.10 -14.86 24.00
CA ILE A 120 14.93 -16.26 24.40
C ILE A 120 14.20 -17.05 23.32
N ARG A 121 13.09 -16.52 22.76
CA ARG A 121 12.37 -17.20 21.65
C ARG A 121 13.23 -17.41 20.42
N VAL A 122 14.07 -16.43 20.05
CA VAL A 122 15.00 -16.58 18.92
C VAL A 122 16.02 -17.68 19.19
N VAL A 123 16.63 -17.72 20.41
CA VAL A 123 17.59 -18.76 20.81
C VAL A 123 16.94 -20.16 20.77
N ILE A 124 15.74 -20.30 21.35
CA ILE A 124 15.01 -21.59 21.31
C ILE A 124 14.73 -22.01 19.86
N ALA A 125 14.30 -21.09 19.00
CA ALA A 125 14.05 -21.41 17.59
C ALA A 125 15.30 -21.87 16.86
N VAL A 126 16.48 -21.25 17.12
CA VAL A 126 17.77 -21.67 16.54
C VAL A 126 18.19 -23.03 17.09
N SER A 127 18.03 -23.28 18.40
CA SER A 127 18.36 -24.60 19.01
C SER A 127 17.49 -25.72 18.43
N LEU A 128 16.19 -25.48 18.24
CA LEU A 128 15.28 -26.42 17.61
C LEU A 128 15.64 -26.67 16.13
N LEU A 129 16.11 -25.65 15.42
CA LEU A 129 16.62 -25.79 14.06
C LEU A 129 17.80 -26.74 14.00
N ILE A 130 18.79 -26.51 14.84
CA ILE A 130 20.01 -27.36 14.92
C ILE A 130 19.62 -28.79 15.29
N GLY A 131 18.78 -28.98 16.31
CA GLY A 131 18.29 -30.31 16.73
C GLY A 131 17.52 -31.03 15.63
N SER A 132 16.60 -30.33 14.93
CA SER A 132 15.90 -30.89 13.81
C SER A 132 16.81 -31.40 12.69
N LYS A 133 17.83 -30.61 12.33
CA LYS A 133 18.78 -30.96 11.27
C LYS A 133 19.71 -32.10 11.66
N LEU A 134 20.19 -32.14 12.90
CA LEU A 134 20.98 -33.26 13.41
C LEU A 134 20.17 -34.55 13.39
N LEU A 135 18.94 -34.54 13.88
CA LEU A 135 18.06 -35.72 13.81
C LEU A 135 17.79 -36.17 12.37
N ASN A 136 17.58 -35.22 11.47
CA ASN A 136 17.31 -35.51 10.05
C ASN A 136 18.49 -36.22 9.37
N VAL A 137 19.71 -35.79 9.69
CA VAL A 137 20.96 -36.43 9.18
C VAL A 137 21.22 -37.83 9.79
N GLN A 138 20.71 -38.10 10.99
CA GLN A 138 20.82 -39.43 11.61
C GLN A 138 19.92 -40.49 10.95
N VAL A 139 18.82 -40.09 10.32
CA VAL A 139 17.86 -41.00 9.69
C VAL A 139 18.50 -41.93 8.64
N PRO A 140 19.33 -41.46 7.68
CA PRO A 140 20.07 -42.32 6.76
C PRO A 140 21.03 -43.32 7.44
N PHE A 141 21.64 -42.94 8.57
CA PHE A 141 22.56 -43.84 9.31
C PHE A 141 21.80 -45.01 9.94
N PHE A 142 20.66 -44.79 10.56
CA PHE A 142 19.81 -45.87 11.06
C PHE A 142 19.39 -46.79 9.93
N PHE A 143 19.03 -46.24 8.78
CA PHE A 143 18.62 -47.02 7.62
C PHE A 143 19.77 -47.86 7.06
N LYS A 144 21.00 -47.30 6.99
CA LYS A 144 22.20 -48.05 6.66
C LYS A 144 22.38 -49.26 7.60
N GLN A 145 22.34 -49.00 8.93
CA GLN A 145 22.51 -50.04 9.93
C GLN A 145 21.49 -51.17 9.82
N ILE A 146 20.22 -50.84 9.49
CA ILE A 146 19.17 -51.84 9.24
C ILE A 146 19.55 -52.72 8.05
N ILE A 147 20.00 -52.14 6.93
CA ILE A 147 20.41 -52.91 5.74
C ILE A 147 21.62 -53.80 6.01
N ASP A 148 22.62 -53.24 6.67
CA ASP A 148 23.84 -54.00 6.98
C ASP A 148 23.53 -55.18 7.92
N GLN A 149 22.66 -55.01 8.92
CA GLN A 149 22.20 -56.09 9.80
C GLN A 149 21.30 -57.13 9.07
N MET A 150 20.54 -56.72 8.07
CA MET A 150 19.74 -57.67 7.24
C MET A 150 20.62 -58.51 6.30
N ASN A 151 21.82 -58.12 6.02
CA ASN A 151 22.79 -58.82 5.14
C ASN A 151 23.67 -59.83 5.88
N ILE A 152 23.45 -60.05 7.19
CA ILE A 152 24.16 -61.00 8.03
C ILE A 152 23.40 -62.38 7.95
N ASP A 153 24.17 -63.45 8.04
CA ASP A 153 23.62 -64.82 8.00
C ASP A 153 22.76 -65.11 9.25
N TRP A 154 21.45 -65.30 9.06
CA TRP A 154 20.44 -65.45 10.11
C TRP A 154 20.43 -66.82 10.79
N SER A 155 21.38 -67.72 10.43
CA SER A 155 21.38 -69.10 10.86
C SER A 155 21.72 -69.33 12.33
N GLN A 156 22.33 -68.37 13.04
CA GLN A 156 22.85 -68.61 14.40
C GLN A 156 22.09 -67.92 15.55
N ASP A 157 21.34 -66.81 15.37
CA ASP A 157 20.63 -66.14 16.45
C ASP A 157 19.50 -65.22 15.96
N VAL A 158 18.46 -65.80 15.41
CA VAL A 158 17.29 -65.07 14.86
C VAL A 158 16.62 -64.14 15.87
N GLY A 159 16.62 -64.46 17.16
CA GLY A 159 15.98 -63.68 18.21
C GLY A 159 16.73 -62.37 18.53
N ILE A 160 18.04 -62.38 18.52
CA ILE A 160 18.89 -61.21 18.80
C ILE A 160 18.87 -60.26 17.61
N VAL A 161 19.00 -60.81 16.38
CA VAL A 161 18.98 -60.00 15.14
C VAL A 161 17.63 -59.29 14.95
N THR A 162 16.52 -59.96 15.17
CA THR A 162 15.19 -59.35 15.10
C THR A 162 14.96 -58.24 16.16
N SER A 163 15.49 -58.42 17.36
CA SER A 163 15.46 -57.42 18.44
C SER A 163 16.27 -56.18 18.10
N VAL A 164 17.49 -56.34 17.55
CA VAL A 164 18.38 -55.23 17.13
C VAL A 164 17.73 -54.47 15.97
N ILE A 165 17.26 -55.17 14.93
CA ILE A 165 16.58 -54.53 13.79
C ILE A 165 15.32 -53.80 14.26
N GLY A 166 14.52 -54.39 15.15
CA GLY A 166 13.33 -53.75 15.72
C GLY A 166 13.65 -52.44 16.44
N SER A 167 14.74 -52.44 17.25
CA SER A 167 15.21 -51.22 17.95
C SER A 167 15.69 -50.14 16.98
N LEU A 168 16.39 -50.53 15.90
CA LEU A 168 16.87 -49.59 14.87
C LEU A 168 15.70 -49.02 14.07
N ILE A 169 14.66 -49.80 13.78
CA ILE A 169 13.44 -49.28 13.12
C ILE A 169 12.72 -48.27 14.01
N LEU A 170 12.61 -48.54 15.32
CA LEU A 170 12.04 -47.61 16.27
C LEU A 170 12.87 -46.35 16.38
N ALA A 171 14.21 -46.44 16.42
CA ALA A 171 15.12 -45.30 16.42
C ALA A 171 14.99 -44.47 15.13
N TYR A 172 14.90 -45.13 13.96
CA TYR A 172 14.64 -44.48 12.67
C TYR A 172 13.34 -43.67 12.70
N GLY A 173 12.23 -44.30 13.13
CA GLY A 173 10.92 -43.66 13.26
C GLY A 173 10.94 -42.48 14.24
N GLY A 174 11.57 -42.68 15.41
CA GLY A 174 11.73 -41.68 16.45
C GLY A 174 12.57 -40.48 15.99
N ALA A 175 13.69 -40.70 15.30
CA ALA A 175 14.51 -39.63 14.74
C ALA A 175 13.76 -38.83 13.67
N ARG A 176 13.06 -39.52 12.78
CA ARG A 176 12.25 -38.87 11.72
C ARG A 176 11.11 -38.05 12.29
N PHE A 177 10.37 -38.59 13.26
CA PHE A 177 9.29 -37.86 13.94
C PHE A 177 9.86 -36.67 14.73
N GLY A 178 10.95 -36.86 15.49
CA GLY A 178 11.62 -35.81 16.24
C GLY A 178 12.13 -34.68 15.36
N ALA A 179 12.70 -34.99 14.19
CA ALA A 179 13.14 -33.99 13.22
C ALA A 179 11.97 -33.12 12.72
N VAL A 180 10.83 -33.72 12.41
CA VAL A 180 9.61 -33.01 11.99
C VAL A 180 9.06 -32.18 13.16
N LEU A 181 8.93 -32.78 14.35
CA LEU A 181 8.39 -32.12 15.53
C LEU A 181 9.21 -30.86 15.89
N PHE A 182 10.55 -30.97 15.92
CA PHE A 182 11.41 -29.81 16.18
C PHE A 182 11.30 -28.76 15.10
N GLY A 183 11.11 -29.16 13.84
CA GLY A 183 10.82 -28.27 12.72
C GLY A 183 9.53 -27.47 12.92
N GLU A 184 8.44 -28.13 13.29
CA GLU A 184 7.14 -27.48 13.51
C GLU A 184 7.13 -26.59 14.77
N LEU A 185 7.75 -27.03 15.88
CA LEU A 185 7.92 -26.21 17.07
C LEU A 185 8.72 -24.93 16.78
N ARG A 186 9.80 -25.05 16.01
CA ARG A 186 10.58 -23.91 15.53
C ARG A 186 9.69 -22.94 14.74
N ASN A 187 8.88 -23.45 13.78
CA ASN A 187 7.98 -22.65 12.96
C ASN A 187 7.01 -21.87 13.83
N ALA A 188 6.36 -22.52 14.80
CA ALA A 188 5.40 -21.90 15.70
C ALA A 188 6.03 -20.79 16.56
N ILE A 189 7.20 -21.04 17.14
CA ILE A 189 7.91 -20.05 17.99
C ILE A 189 8.37 -18.86 17.16
N PHE A 190 8.96 -19.11 15.98
CA PHE A 190 9.49 -18.04 15.12
C PHE A 190 8.40 -17.19 14.48
N ALA A 191 7.23 -17.74 14.20
CA ALA A 191 6.09 -16.99 13.66
C ALA A 191 5.74 -15.78 14.57
N SER A 192 5.73 -15.99 15.89
CA SER A 192 5.49 -14.90 16.86
C SER A 192 6.56 -13.80 16.80
N VAL A 193 7.82 -14.19 16.56
CA VAL A 193 8.96 -13.27 16.41
C VAL A 193 8.82 -12.46 15.14
N ALA A 194 8.54 -13.11 14.01
CA ALA A 194 8.39 -12.47 12.71
C ALA A 194 7.21 -11.46 12.71
N GLN A 195 6.04 -11.86 13.22
CA GLN A 195 4.86 -10.98 13.27
C GLN A 195 5.09 -9.75 14.16
N SER A 196 5.78 -9.92 15.29
CA SER A 196 6.12 -8.79 16.16
C SER A 196 7.09 -7.79 15.50
N ALA A 197 8.06 -8.29 14.73
CA ALA A 197 8.99 -7.46 13.96
C ALA A 197 8.24 -6.68 12.86
N ILE A 198 7.37 -7.36 12.12
CA ILE A 198 6.55 -6.76 11.06
C ILE A 198 5.66 -5.66 11.64
N LYS A 199 4.92 -5.95 12.72
CA LYS A 199 4.08 -4.96 13.41
C LYS A 199 4.88 -3.71 13.77
N ARG A 200 6.08 -3.87 14.35
CA ARG A 200 6.93 -2.73 14.76
C ARG A 200 7.35 -1.88 13.57
N VAL A 201 7.80 -2.51 12.47
CA VAL A 201 8.22 -1.77 11.28
C VAL A 201 7.03 -1.07 10.63
N ALA A 202 5.88 -1.75 10.49
CA ALA A 202 4.66 -1.17 9.93
C ALA A 202 4.19 0.06 10.72
N THR A 203 4.11 -0.07 12.07
CA THR A 203 3.70 1.03 12.94
C THR A 203 4.67 2.21 12.86
N ASN A 204 5.99 1.96 12.89
CA ASN A 204 6.98 3.02 12.79
C ASN A 204 6.93 3.73 11.42
N THR A 205 6.75 2.97 10.33
CA THR A 205 6.63 3.57 8.99
C THR A 205 5.35 4.40 8.87
N PHE A 206 4.23 3.88 9.36
CA PHE A 206 2.95 4.60 9.34
C PHE A 206 3.02 5.90 10.16
N SER A 207 3.54 5.83 11.39
CA SER A 207 3.76 7.01 12.24
C SER A 207 4.67 8.05 11.54
N ARG A 208 5.74 7.58 10.87
CA ARG A 208 6.62 8.48 10.13
C ARG A 208 5.92 9.13 8.94
N LEU A 209 5.09 8.38 8.19
CA LEU A 209 4.31 8.94 7.08
C LEU A 209 3.33 10.02 7.55
N LEU A 210 2.67 9.82 8.68
CA LEU A 210 1.78 10.84 9.26
C LEU A 210 2.52 12.12 9.67
N ASN A 211 3.81 12.02 9.98
CA ASN A 211 4.65 13.17 10.34
C ASN A 211 5.40 13.80 9.15
N MET A 212 5.18 13.32 7.91
CA MET A 212 5.77 13.93 6.72
C MET A 212 5.06 15.21 6.31
N ASP A 213 5.80 16.04 5.57
CA ASP A 213 5.32 17.34 5.10
C ASP A 213 4.12 17.19 4.15
N LEU A 214 3.22 18.17 4.14
CA LEU A 214 2.06 18.22 3.23
C LEU A 214 2.49 18.14 1.77
N GLN A 215 3.60 18.78 1.39
CA GLN A 215 4.17 18.74 0.04
C GLN A 215 4.45 17.31 -0.41
N PHE A 216 4.95 16.44 0.48
CA PHE A 216 5.18 15.03 0.19
C PHE A 216 3.86 14.32 -0.14
N HIS A 217 2.82 14.49 0.69
CA HIS A 217 1.52 13.86 0.48
C HIS A 217 0.82 14.32 -0.79
N LEU A 218 0.92 15.61 -1.15
CA LEU A 218 0.35 16.15 -2.38
C LEU A 218 1.11 15.70 -3.64
N SER A 219 2.42 15.45 -3.52
CA SER A 219 3.25 14.98 -4.63
C SER A 219 3.13 13.48 -4.90
N GLN A 220 2.59 12.71 -3.96
CA GLN A 220 2.52 11.26 -4.01
C GLN A 220 1.08 10.77 -4.16
N GLN A 221 0.90 9.69 -4.92
CA GLN A 221 -0.37 9.01 -4.99
C GLN A 221 -0.61 8.19 -3.70
N THR A 222 -1.67 8.45 -2.97
CA THR A 222 -2.02 7.77 -1.72
C THR A 222 -2.06 6.24 -1.88
N GLY A 223 -2.63 5.75 -2.99
CA GLY A 223 -2.64 4.32 -3.31
C GLY A 223 -1.25 3.73 -3.52
N GLY A 224 -0.29 4.52 -4.03
CA GLY A 224 1.11 4.13 -4.16
C GLY A 224 1.79 3.94 -2.81
N LEU A 225 1.57 4.86 -1.88
CA LEU A 225 2.11 4.79 -0.51
C LEU A 225 1.57 3.58 0.26
N THR A 226 0.26 3.34 0.21
CA THR A 226 -0.38 2.19 0.85
C THR A 226 0.17 0.87 0.30
N ARG A 227 0.32 0.75 -1.02
CA ARG A 227 0.94 -0.42 -1.66
C ARG A 227 2.41 -0.59 -1.27
N ALA A 228 3.18 0.49 -1.12
CA ALA A 228 4.57 0.42 -0.70
C ALA A 228 4.70 -0.12 0.74
N ILE A 229 3.82 0.30 1.65
CA ILE A 229 3.76 -0.25 3.02
C ILE A 229 3.39 -1.73 2.99
N ASP A 230 2.32 -2.11 2.28
CA ASP A 230 1.84 -3.50 2.23
C ASP A 230 2.89 -4.42 1.60
N ARG A 231 3.46 -4.06 0.45
CA ARG A 231 4.53 -4.85 -0.19
C ARG A 231 5.80 -4.90 0.66
N GLY A 232 6.21 -3.77 1.23
CA GLY A 232 7.41 -3.71 2.07
C GLY A 232 7.28 -4.56 3.34
N THR A 233 6.13 -4.54 4.01
CA THR A 233 5.88 -5.38 5.20
C THR A 233 5.79 -6.87 4.85
N LYS A 234 5.16 -7.24 3.74
CA LYS A 234 5.17 -8.60 3.19
C LYS A 234 6.59 -9.02 2.78
N GLY A 235 7.37 -8.10 2.21
CA GLY A 235 8.77 -8.32 1.87
C GLY A 235 9.62 -8.66 3.09
N ILE A 236 9.44 -7.95 4.21
CA ILE A 236 10.11 -8.26 5.48
C ILE A 236 9.79 -9.69 5.93
N SER A 237 8.49 -10.07 5.93
CA SER A 237 8.06 -11.42 6.28
C SER A 237 8.73 -12.48 5.40
N SER A 238 8.74 -12.26 4.09
CA SER A 238 9.30 -13.18 3.11
C SER A 238 10.82 -13.34 3.29
N VAL A 239 11.55 -12.24 3.48
CA VAL A 239 13.01 -12.29 3.72
C VAL A 239 13.33 -13.02 5.02
N LEU A 240 12.60 -12.74 6.12
CA LEU A 240 12.80 -13.42 7.39
C LEU A 240 12.54 -14.92 7.29
N ASN A 241 11.43 -15.29 6.64
CA ASN A 241 11.08 -16.68 6.41
C ASN A 241 12.13 -17.37 5.51
N ALA A 242 12.57 -16.72 4.43
CA ALA A 242 13.58 -17.25 3.54
C ALA A 242 14.89 -17.53 4.28
N MET A 243 15.35 -16.60 5.12
CA MET A 243 16.61 -16.77 5.86
C MET A 243 16.51 -17.87 6.91
N VAL A 244 15.48 -17.84 7.77
CA VAL A 244 15.41 -18.72 8.95
C VAL A 244 14.90 -20.12 8.59
N PHE A 245 14.01 -20.27 7.62
CA PHE A 245 13.42 -21.56 7.27
C PHE A 245 14.07 -22.25 6.07
N HIS A 246 14.85 -21.52 5.26
CA HIS A 246 15.45 -22.10 4.06
C HIS A 246 16.97 -21.91 4.02
N ILE A 247 17.48 -20.69 3.93
CA ILE A 247 18.89 -20.44 3.65
C ILE A 247 19.81 -21.00 4.76
N ILE A 248 19.57 -20.60 6.02
CA ILE A 248 20.39 -21.05 7.16
C ILE A 248 20.32 -22.57 7.34
N PRO A 249 19.11 -23.21 7.36
CA PRO A 249 19.00 -24.66 7.50
C PRO A 249 19.66 -25.44 6.36
N ILE A 250 19.52 -24.97 5.11
CA ILE A 250 20.10 -25.63 3.94
C ILE A 250 21.61 -25.54 3.97
N THR A 251 22.20 -24.37 4.26
CA THR A 251 23.62 -24.17 4.35
C THR A 251 24.22 -25.06 5.44
N PHE A 252 23.56 -25.15 6.59
CA PHE A 252 23.98 -26.02 7.70
C PHE A 252 23.91 -27.50 7.32
N GLU A 253 22.86 -27.96 6.68
CA GLU A 253 22.67 -29.34 6.23
C GLU A 253 23.69 -29.75 5.17
N ILE A 254 23.96 -28.91 4.18
CA ILE A 254 25.02 -29.13 3.19
C ILE A 254 26.38 -29.27 3.85
N SER A 255 26.71 -28.38 4.80
CA SER A 255 28.00 -28.42 5.50
C SER A 255 28.18 -29.74 6.28
N ILE A 256 27.12 -30.20 6.95
CA ILE A 256 27.17 -31.49 7.69
C ILE A 256 27.31 -32.64 6.72
N VAL A 257 26.51 -32.71 5.64
CA VAL A 257 26.54 -33.79 4.67
C VAL A 257 27.91 -33.87 3.97
N CYS A 258 28.48 -32.73 3.54
CA CYS A 258 29.81 -32.69 2.95
C CYS A 258 30.90 -33.17 3.97
N GLY A 259 30.76 -32.76 5.23
CA GLY A 259 31.67 -33.20 6.30
C GLY A 259 31.62 -34.72 6.52
N ILE A 260 30.42 -35.31 6.57
CA ILE A 260 30.21 -36.75 6.74
C ILE A 260 30.76 -37.53 5.53
N LEU A 261 30.45 -37.09 4.30
CA LEU A 261 30.93 -37.71 3.08
C LEU A 261 32.46 -37.68 3.01
N SER A 262 33.11 -36.57 3.39
CA SER A 262 34.56 -36.43 3.41
C SER A 262 35.23 -37.35 4.44
N TRP A 263 34.63 -37.44 5.64
CA TRP A 263 35.16 -38.21 6.74
C TRP A 263 35.05 -39.74 6.56
N ASN A 264 33.86 -40.19 6.13
CA ASN A 264 33.53 -41.62 6.08
C ASN A 264 33.86 -42.28 4.73
N TYR A 265 33.76 -41.52 3.61
CA TYR A 265 33.81 -42.08 2.25
C TYR A 265 34.93 -41.49 1.38
N GLY A 266 35.66 -40.51 1.93
CA GLY A 266 36.80 -39.90 1.26
C GLY A 266 36.43 -38.62 0.48
N TYR A 267 37.50 -37.90 0.09
CA TYR A 267 37.38 -36.59 -0.53
C TYR A 267 36.70 -36.60 -1.89
N SER A 268 36.67 -37.71 -2.63
CA SER A 268 36.08 -37.82 -3.96
C SER A 268 34.58 -37.59 -3.92
N PHE A 269 33.85 -38.17 -2.97
CA PHE A 269 32.40 -37.98 -2.82
C PHE A 269 32.07 -36.54 -2.39
N ALA A 270 32.88 -35.99 -1.48
CA ALA A 270 32.74 -34.60 -1.05
C ALA A 270 33.01 -33.63 -2.22
N ALA A 271 34.03 -33.92 -3.06
CA ALA A 271 34.34 -33.09 -4.23
C ALA A 271 33.24 -33.08 -5.28
N VAL A 272 32.66 -34.26 -5.59
CA VAL A 272 31.48 -34.32 -6.51
C VAL A 272 30.29 -33.54 -5.94
N THR A 273 30.01 -33.68 -4.64
CA THR A 273 28.95 -32.91 -3.98
C THR A 273 29.22 -31.41 -4.06
N LEU A 274 30.44 -30.97 -3.75
CA LEU A 274 30.79 -29.55 -3.81
C LEU A 274 30.72 -28.99 -5.25
N ALA A 275 31.25 -29.74 -6.23
CA ALA A 275 31.20 -29.39 -7.64
C ALA A 275 29.72 -29.23 -8.13
N THR A 276 28.85 -30.16 -7.70
CA THR A 276 27.41 -30.08 -7.97
C THR A 276 26.79 -28.81 -7.39
N MET A 277 27.14 -28.47 -6.14
CA MET A 277 26.65 -27.26 -5.48
C MET A 277 27.10 -25.99 -6.20
N ILE A 278 28.35 -25.94 -6.65
CA ILE A 278 28.88 -24.80 -7.42
C ILE A 278 28.18 -24.70 -8.78
N ALA A 279 28.08 -25.83 -9.52
CA ALA A 279 27.41 -25.86 -10.82
C ALA A 279 25.93 -25.46 -10.71
N TYR A 280 25.20 -26.00 -9.72
CA TYR A 280 23.82 -25.69 -9.44
C TYR A 280 23.62 -24.21 -9.08
N SER A 281 24.46 -23.69 -8.18
CA SER A 281 24.38 -22.27 -7.75
C SER A 281 24.67 -21.33 -8.92
N THR A 282 25.72 -21.60 -9.69
CA THR A 282 26.10 -20.78 -10.85
C THR A 282 25.00 -20.77 -11.91
N PHE A 283 24.48 -21.93 -12.29
CA PHE A 283 23.35 -22.06 -13.23
C PHE A 283 22.11 -21.32 -12.72
N THR A 284 21.79 -21.49 -11.42
CA THR A 284 20.63 -20.83 -10.82
C THR A 284 20.77 -19.30 -10.83
N ILE A 285 21.94 -18.76 -10.49
CA ILE A 285 22.20 -17.32 -10.47
C ILE A 285 22.11 -16.73 -11.87
N GLN A 286 22.77 -17.33 -12.87
CA GLN A 286 22.77 -16.85 -14.25
C GLN A 286 21.37 -16.88 -14.87
N THR A 287 20.68 -18.01 -14.74
CA THR A 287 19.32 -18.18 -15.27
C THR A 287 18.32 -17.27 -14.55
N THR A 288 18.48 -17.06 -13.24
CA THR A 288 17.62 -16.14 -12.48
C THR A 288 17.82 -14.68 -12.91
N ALA A 289 19.06 -14.26 -13.17
CA ALA A 289 19.36 -12.93 -13.70
C ALA A 289 18.68 -12.68 -15.06
N TRP A 290 18.75 -13.67 -15.96
CA TRP A 290 18.08 -13.63 -17.26
C TRP A 290 16.55 -13.56 -17.10
N ARG A 291 15.95 -14.37 -16.24
CA ARG A 291 14.50 -14.39 -15.95
C ARG A 291 13.95 -13.10 -15.35
N THR A 292 14.77 -12.35 -14.63
CA THR A 292 14.36 -11.10 -13.98
C THR A 292 13.80 -10.08 -14.98
N ARG A 293 14.30 -10.09 -16.23
CA ARG A 293 13.79 -9.21 -17.32
C ARG A 293 12.32 -9.50 -17.62
N PHE A 294 11.94 -10.77 -17.76
CA PHE A 294 10.57 -11.18 -18.06
C PHE A 294 9.63 -10.88 -16.89
N ARG A 295 10.10 -11.09 -15.66
CA ARG A 295 9.31 -10.78 -14.47
C ARG A 295 9.05 -9.29 -14.32
N ARG A 296 10.03 -8.44 -14.64
CA ARG A 296 9.82 -6.97 -14.67
C ARG A 296 8.79 -6.57 -15.72
N GLN A 297 8.85 -7.16 -16.92
CA GLN A 297 7.86 -6.90 -17.96
C GLN A 297 6.45 -7.30 -17.53
N ALA A 298 6.29 -8.47 -16.91
CA ALA A 298 5.02 -8.95 -16.40
C ALA A 298 4.47 -8.02 -15.28
N ASN A 299 5.31 -7.64 -14.31
CA ASN A 299 4.89 -6.74 -13.24
C ASN A 299 4.47 -5.35 -13.75
N ASN A 300 5.17 -4.82 -14.78
CA ASN A 300 4.78 -3.54 -15.37
C ASN A 300 3.45 -3.64 -16.10
N ALA A 301 3.21 -4.73 -16.84
CA ALA A 301 1.95 -4.96 -17.53
C ALA A 301 0.79 -5.17 -16.54
N ASP A 302 1.01 -5.88 -15.44
CA ASP A 302 0.05 -6.07 -14.34
C ASP A 302 -0.34 -4.72 -13.69
N ASN A 303 0.66 -3.90 -13.34
CA ASN A 303 0.41 -2.57 -12.79
C ASN A 303 -0.37 -1.68 -13.77
N GLN A 304 -0.08 -1.77 -15.07
CA GLN A 304 -0.81 -1.03 -16.09
C GLN A 304 -2.27 -1.47 -16.18
N ALA A 305 -2.54 -2.79 -16.16
CA ALA A 305 -3.90 -3.32 -16.15
C ALA A 305 -4.66 -2.89 -14.88
N ALA A 306 -4.03 -3.00 -13.71
CA ALA A 306 -4.61 -2.56 -12.44
C ALA A 306 -4.93 -1.06 -12.41
N SER A 307 -4.06 -0.22 -13.03
CA SER A 307 -4.32 1.23 -13.13
C SER A 307 -5.54 1.51 -14.00
N VAL A 308 -5.67 0.85 -15.16
CA VAL A 308 -6.84 1.02 -16.04
C VAL A 308 -8.14 0.63 -15.35
N ALA A 309 -8.13 -0.49 -14.61
CA ALA A 309 -9.31 -0.93 -13.85
C ALA A 309 -9.68 0.08 -12.75
N LEU A 310 -8.70 0.52 -11.97
CA LEU A 310 -8.91 1.47 -10.89
C LEU A 310 -9.45 2.81 -11.41
N ASP A 311 -8.85 3.35 -12.48
CA ASP A 311 -9.29 4.62 -13.08
C ASP A 311 -10.74 4.53 -13.59
N SER A 312 -11.10 3.38 -14.19
CA SER A 312 -12.46 3.15 -14.68
C SER A 312 -13.49 3.06 -13.56
N LEU A 313 -13.12 2.45 -12.42
CA LEU A 313 -14.00 2.30 -11.25
C LEU A 313 -14.14 3.61 -10.46
N ILE A 314 -13.07 4.37 -10.30
CA ILE A 314 -13.12 5.69 -9.65
C ILE A 314 -14.02 6.65 -10.45
N ASN A 315 -13.95 6.58 -11.78
CA ASN A 315 -14.75 7.45 -12.67
C ASN A 315 -16.00 6.73 -13.20
N TYR A 316 -16.59 5.83 -12.40
CA TYR A 316 -17.75 5.01 -12.81
C TYR A 316 -18.90 5.84 -13.36
N GLU A 317 -19.26 6.94 -12.69
CA GLU A 317 -20.34 7.84 -13.13
C GLU A 317 -20.06 8.40 -14.53
N SER A 318 -18.82 8.86 -14.78
CA SER A 318 -18.43 9.36 -16.11
C SER A 318 -18.51 8.26 -17.16
N VAL A 319 -18.10 7.03 -16.85
CA VAL A 319 -18.24 5.90 -17.79
C VAL A 319 -19.69 5.66 -18.15
N LYS A 320 -20.61 5.76 -17.19
CA LYS A 320 -22.06 5.59 -17.39
C LYS A 320 -22.69 6.76 -18.14
N ILE A 321 -22.36 8.00 -17.76
CA ILE A 321 -22.89 9.21 -18.42
C ILE A 321 -22.56 9.20 -19.93
N PHE A 322 -21.35 8.80 -20.29
CA PHE A 322 -20.91 8.75 -21.68
C PHE A 322 -21.16 7.40 -22.38
N ASN A 323 -21.75 6.42 -21.70
CA ASN A 323 -22.06 5.07 -22.22
C ASN A 323 -20.83 4.37 -22.88
N ASN A 324 -19.67 4.47 -22.22
CA ASN A 324 -18.37 4.00 -22.72
C ASN A 324 -17.85 2.71 -22.07
N GLU A 325 -18.74 1.84 -21.54
CA GLU A 325 -18.35 0.58 -20.87
C GLU A 325 -17.60 -0.35 -21.82
N ALA A 326 -18.07 -0.47 -23.04
CA ALA A 326 -17.43 -1.33 -24.05
C ALA A 326 -16.00 -0.85 -24.39
N TYR A 327 -15.80 0.45 -24.46
CA TYR A 327 -14.48 1.05 -24.67
C TYR A 327 -13.54 0.77 -23.50
N GLN A 328 -13.99 0.98 -22.25
CA GLN A 328 -13.19 0.71 -21.07
C GLN A 328 -12.86 -0.77 -20.91
N SER A 329 -13.83 -1.65 -21.17
CA SER A 329 -13.63 -3.10 -21.17
C SER A 329 -12.59 -3.52 -22.21
N LYS A 330 -12.63 -2.97 -23.42
CA LYS A 330 -11.63 -3.23 -24.46
C LYS A 330 -10.23 -2.76 -24.03
N LYS A 331 -10.11 -1.55 -23.51
CA LYS A 331 -8.85 -0.98 -23.01
C LYS A 331 -8.23 -1.83 -21.91
N TYR A 332 -9.06 -2.35 -20.99
CA TYR A 332 -8.62 -3.27 -19.94
C TYR A 332 -8.17 -4.61 -20.52
N ASN A 333 -8.93 -5.20 -21.45
CA ASN A 333 -8.58 -6.45 -22.12
C ASN A 333 -7.25 -6.36 -22.91
N ASP A 334 -6.99 -5.23 -23.58
CA ASP A 334 -5.73 -4.99 -24.29
C ASP A 334 -4.55 -4.95 -23.31
N SER A 335 -4.75 -4.38 -22.11
CA SER A 335 -3.75 -4.37 -21.04
C SER A 335 -3.52 -5.77 -20.47
N LEU A 336 -4.58 -6.56 -20.25
CA LEU A 336 -4.48 -7.96 -19.82
C LEU A 336 -3.79 -8.84 -20.85
N THR A 337 -3.99 -8.62 -22.15
CA THR A 337 -3.30 -9.38 -23.21
C THR A 337 -1.78 -9.14 -23.18
N LYS A 338 -1.33 -7.94 -22.84
CA LYS A 338 0.11 -7.67 -22.64
C LYS A 338 0.65 -8.42 -21.42
N TYR A 339 -0.12 -8.42 -20.32
CA TYR A 339 0.23 -9.16 -19.12
C TYR A 339 0.30 -10.68 -19.38
N GLU A 340 -0.69 -11.25 -20.06
CA GLU A 340 -0.74 -12.67 -20.45
C GLU A 340 0.53 -13.08 -21.20
N LYS A 341 0.90 -12.36 -22.27
CA LYS A 341 2.10 -12.64 -23.07
C LYS A 341 3.39 -12.60 -22.23
N ALA A 342 3.49 -11.64 -21.33
CA ALA A 342 4.63 -11.52 -20.42
C ALA A 342 4.65 -12.65 -19.37
N SER A 343 3.50 -13.01 -18.82
CA SER A 343 3.32 -14.07 -17.81
C SER A 343 3.69 -15.45 -18.37
N VAL A 344 3.30 -15.76 -19.62
CA VAL A 344 3.73 -16.98 -20.31
C VAL A 344 5.25 -17.08 -20.41
N LYS A 345 5.96 -15.98 -20.75
CA LYS A 345 7.43 -15.96 -20.76
C LYS A 345 8.04 -16.20 -19.39
N VAL A 346 7.41 -15.70 -18.32
CA VAL A 346 7.83 -15.98 -16.94
C VAL A 346 7.70 -17.47 -16.62
N ALA A 347 6.59 -18.09 -16.97
CA ALA A 347 6.32 -19.51 -16.72
C ALA A 347 7.29 -20.42 -17.49
N THR A 348 7.47 -20.19 -18.80
CA THR A 348 8.38 -21.00 -19.64
C THR A 348 9.84 -20.86 -19.19
N SER A 349 10.28 -19.67 -18.81
CA SER A 349 11.63 -19.47 -18.26
C SER A 349 11.81 -20.15 -16.90
N LEU A 350 10.75 -20.36 -16.10
CA LEU A 350 10.79 -21.12 -14.86
C LEU A 350 10.98 -22.61 -15.14
N ALA A 351 10.23 -23.13 -16.12
CA ALA A 351 10.37 -24.52 -16.53
C ALA A 351 11.81 -24.85 -16.99
N TYR A 352 12.43 -23.96 -17.78
CA TYR A 352 13.84 -24.08 -18.20
C TYR A 352 14.79 -24.14 -17.00
N LEU A 353 14.60 -23.26 -16.01
CA LEU A 353 15.42 -23.25 -14.79
C LEU A 353 15.30 -24.58 -14.06
N ASN A 354 14.07 -25.06 -13.80
CA ASN A 354 13.84 -26.29 -13.03
C ASN A 354 14.38 -27.51 -13.79
N ALA A 355 14.22 -27.59 -15.11
CA ALA A 355 14.78 -28.67 -15.91
C ALA A 355 16.31 -28.73 -15.83
N GLY A 356 17.00 -27.59 -15.98
CA GLY A 356 18.44 -27.53 -15.86
C GLY A 356 18.96 -27.87 -14.47
N GLN A 357 18.29 -27.42 -13.42
CA GLN A 357 18.61 -27.76 -12.03
C GLN A 357 18.50 -29.26 -11.78
N ASN A 358 17.38 -29.88 -12.22
CA ASN A 358 17.18 -31.33 -12.10
C ASN A 358 18.22 -32.12 -12.91
N PHE A 359 18.60 -31.67 -14.10
CA PHE A 359 19.64 -32.31 -14.89
C PHE A 359 21.00 -32.33 -14.17
N ILE A 360 21.44 -31.21 -13.62
CA ILE A 360 22.70 -31.11 -12.87
C ILE A 360 22.66 -32.07 -11.68
N PHE A 361 21.57 -32.08 -10.93
CA PHE A 361 21.46 -32.90 -9.74
C PHE A 361 21.41 -34.39 -10.06
N THR A 362 20.62 -34.82 -11.05
CA THR A 362 20.53 -36.23 -11.46
C THR A 362 21.84 -36.74 -12.01
N SER A 363 22.58 -35.92 -12.79
CA SER A 363 23.93 -36.29 -13.28
C SER A 363 24.89 -36.55 -12.13
N ALA A 364 24.88 -35.70 -11.11
CA ALA A 364 25.70 -35.86 -9.92
C ALA A 364 25.36 -37.13 -9.14
N LEU A 365 24.05 -37.36 -8.94
CA LEU A 365 23.58 -38.57 -8.24
C LEU A 365 23.99 -39.83 -9.01
N THR A 366 23.88 -39.86 -10.34
CA THR A 366 24.32 -40.97 -11.18
C THR A 366 25.84 -41.20 -11.04
N ALA A 367 26.66 -40.16 -11.03
CA ALA A 367 28.12 -40.27 -10.82
C ALA A 367 28.45 -40.86 -9.45
N MET A 368 27.79 -40.38 -8.38
CA MET A 368 28.02 -40.89 -7.03
C MET A 368 27.55 -42.34 -6.86
N MET A 369 26.44 -42.73 -7.46
CA MET A 369 25.98 -44.12 -7.50
C MET A 369 26.99 -45.01 -8.22
N TYR A 370 27.56 -44.57 -9.35
CA TYR A 370 28.59 -45.32 -10.06
C TYR A 370 29.87 -45.51 -9.21
N MET A 371 30.35 -44.43 -8.59
CA MET A 371 31.49 -44.49 -7.67
C MET A 371 31.24 -45.41 -6.47
N GLY A 372 30.01 -45.34 -5.90
CA GLY A 372 29.59 -46.20 -4.79
C GLY A 372 29.53 -47.67 -5.19
N CYS A 373 29.02 -48.03 -6.38
CA CYS A 373 29.00 -49.38 -6.92
C CYS A 373 30.45 -49.91 -7.11
N GLN A 374 31.39 -49.10 -7.61
CA GLN A 374 32.79 -49.48 -7.71
C GLN A 374 33.40 -49.74 -6.32
N GLY A 375 33.09 -48.91 -5.31
CA GLY A 375 33.51 -49.11 -3.93
C GLY A 375 32.99 -50.39 -3.30
N VAL A 376 31.77 -50.79 -3.59
CA VAL A 376 31.17 -52.05 -3.14
C VAL A 376 31.83 -53.22 -3.85
N ALA A 377 32.04 -53.17 -5.16
CA ALA A 377 32.69 -54.20 -5.94
C ALA A 377 34.12 -54.44 -5.53
N SER A 378 34.84 -53.41 -5.08
CA SER A 378 36.22 -53.52 -4.54
C SER A 378 36.27 -53.99 -3.07
N GLY A 379 35.14 -54.22 -2.41
CA GLY A 379 35.04 -54.65 -1.01
C GLY A 379 35.33 -53.55 0.02
N GLY A 380 35.50 -52.28 -0.42
CA GLY A 380 35.79 -51.15 0.46
C GLY A 380 34.52 -50.49 1.07
N LEU A 381 33.36 -50.74 0.51
CA LEU A 381 32.07 -50.22 0.97
C LEU A 381 31.03 -51.36 1.13
N THR A 382 30.07 -51.13 2.03
CA THR A 382 28.92 -52.07 2.19
C THR A 382 27.79 -51.62 1.27
N VAL A 383 26.78 -52.50 1.07
CA VAL A 383 25.52 -52.17 0.36
C VAL A 383 24.76 -51.09 1.13
N GLY A 384 24.82 -51.09 2.46
CA GLY A 384 24.28 -50.06 3.32
C GLY A 384 24.95 -48.69 3.12
N ASP A 385 26.26 -48.66 2.83
CA ASP A 385 26.97 -47.41 2.49
C ASP A 385 26.49 -46.79 1.18
N LEU A 386 26.26 -47.62 0.16
CA LEU A 386 25.71 -47.17 -1.11
C LEU A 386 24.32 -46.50 -0.91
N VAL A 387 23.50 -47.13 -0.10
CA VAL A 387 22.14 -46.62 0.21
C VAL A 387 22.24 -45.32 1.02
N LEU A 388 23.17 -45.26 2.00
CA LEU A 388 23.39 -44.06 2.83
C LEU A 388 23.83 -42.87 1.97
N ILE A 389 24.84 -43.06 1.09
CA ILE A 389 25.31 -42.04 0.16
C ILE A 389 24.17 -41.52 -0.69
N ASN A 390 23.37 -42.43 -1.29
CA ASN A 390 22.23 -42.09 -2.11
C ASN A 390 21.17 -41.27 -1.31
N GLN A 391 20.83 -41.69 -0.09
CA GLN A 391 19.89 -40.99 0.76
C GLN A 391 20.39 -39.61 1.21
N LEU A 392 21.64 -39.48 1.62
CA LEU A 392 22.23 -38.18 2.02
C LEU A 392 22.19 -37.18 0.87
N VAL A 393 22.55 -37.62 -0.34
CA VAL A 393 22.54 -36.77 -1.52
C VAL A 393 21.12 -36.44 -1.94
N PHE A 394 20.22 -37.45 -1.97
CA PHE A 394 18.83 -37.23 -2.32
C PHE A 394 18.13 -36.30 -1.33
N GLN A 395 18.49 -36.35 -0.04
CA GLN A 395 17.95 -35.43 0.98
C GLN A 395 18.30 -33.97 0.67
N LEU A 396 19.44 -33.68 0.01
CA LEU A 396 19.81 -32.32 -0.41
C LEU A 396 19.00 -31.83 -1.62
N SER A 397 18.41 -32.72 -2.44
CA SER A 397 17.68 -32.32 -3.64
C SER A 397 16.46 -31.45 -3.35
N VAL A 398 15.69 -31.82 -2.33
CA VAL A 398 14.45 -31.11 -1.97
C VAL A 398 14.70 -29.66 -1.54
N PRO A 399 15.62 -29.41 -0.56
CA PRO A 399 15.98 -28.02 -0.19
C PRO A 399 16.60 -27.23 -1.35
N LEU A 400 17.40 -27.88 -2.21
CA LEU A 400 18.02 -27.22 -3.36
C LEU A 400 17.01 -26.75 -4.42
N ASN A 401 16.00 -27.55 -4.69
CA ASN A 401 14.90 -27.15 -5.60
C ASN A 401 14.18 -25.90 -5.09
N PHE A 402 13.97 -25.80 -3.76
CA PHE A 402 13.40 -24.60 -3.14
C PHE A 402 14.35 -23.42 -3.09
N LEU A 403 15.69 -23.64 -2.99
CA LEU A 403 16.67 -22.57 -2.88
C LEU A 403 16.57 -21.57 -4.05
N GLY A 404 16.35 -22.07 -5.26
CA GLY A 404 16.15 -21.25 -6.44
C GLY A 404 14.92 -20.34 -6.35
N SER A 405 13.78 -20.85 -5.85
CA SER A 405 12.57 -20.05 -5.63
C SER A 405 12.74 -19.06 -4.47
N VAL A 406 13.28 -19.54 -3.35
CA VAL A 406 13.54 -18.73 -2.15
C VAL A 406 14.49 -17.57 -2.45
N TYR A 407 15.59 -17.82 -3.19
CA TYR A 407 16.51 -16.75 -3.60
C TYR A 407 15.81 -15.69 -4.46
N ARG A 408 14.99 -16.11 -5.43
CA ARG A 408 14.23 -15.18 -6.27
C ARG A 408 13.24 -14.35 -5.46
N ASP A 409 12.48 -15.00 -4.58
CA ASP A 409 11.46 -14.35 -3.76
C ASP A 409 12.10 -13.42 -2.74
N MET A 410 13.26 -13.82 -2.18
CA MET A 410 14.07 -12.96 -1.32
C MET A 410 14.57 -11.72 -2.06
N LYS A 411 15.09 -11.87 -3.29
CA LYS A 411 15.56 -10.72 -4.08
C LYS A 411 14.42 -9.75 -4.44
N GLN A 412 13.24 -10.27 -4.80
CA GLN A 412 12.06 -9.43 -5.03
C GLN A 412 11.63 -8.73 -3.73
N SER A 413 11.61 -9.46 -2.63
CA SER A 413 11.23 -8.92 -1.33
C SER A 413 12.21 -7.86 -0.81
N LEU A 414 13.52 -8.00 -1.10
CA LEU A 414 14.52 -6.96 -0.81
C LEU A 414 14.24 -5.68 -1.58
N LEU A 415 13.83 -5.76 -2.86
CA LEU A 415 13.42 -4.59 -3.65
C LEU A 415 12.15 -3.94 -3.09
N ASP A 416 11.16 -4.75 -2.68
CA ASP A 416 9.93 -4.24 -2.07
C ASP A 416 10.22 -3.55 -0.73
N MET A 417 11.16 -4.08 0.04
CA MET A 417 11.64 -3.47 1.28
C MET A 417 12.45 -2.20 1.05
N GLU A 418 13.24 -2.12 -0.03
CA GLU A 418 14.03 -0.94 -0.36
C GLU A 418 13.13 0.29 -0.47
N ASN A 419 11.98 0.16 -1.18
CA ASN A 419 10.98 1.22 -1.28
C ASN A 419 10.47 1.66 0.10
N LEU A 420 10.21 0.70 1.01
CA LEU A 420 9.77 0.99 2.37
C LEU A 420 10.83 1.73 3.20
N PHE A 421 12.09 1.29 3.12
CA PHE A 421 13.19 1.95 3.82
C PHE A 421 13.54 3.31 3.23
N GLN A 422 13.40 3.50 1.91
CA GLN A 422 13.54 4.81 1.28
C GLN A 422 12.50 5.78 1.84
N LEU A 423 11.24 5.36 2.01
CA LEU A 423 10.21 6.18 2.65
C LEU A 423 10.59 6.55 4.10
N GLN A 424 11.21 5.63 4.83
CA GLN A 424 11.69 5.92 6.19
C GLN A 424 12.86 6.91 6.23
N ASN A 425 13.61 7.06 5.15
CA ASN A 425 14.78 7.93 5.08
C ASN A 425 14.48 9.32 4.49
N VAL A 426 13.24 9.58 4.01
CA VAL A 426 12.85 10.91 3.52
C VAL A 426 13.01 11.94 4.65
N PRO A 427 13.77 13.03 4.44
CA PRO A 427 13.92 14.05 5.46
C PRO A 427 12.59 14.79 5.65
N ILE A 428 12.19 14.97 6.91
CA ILE A 428 11.07 15.81 7.30
C ILE A 428 11.61 17.23 7.41
N LYS A 429 11.12 18.15 6.58
CA LYS A 429 11.58 19.54 6.56
C LYS A 429 10.98 20.34 7.72
N ILE A 430 9.69 20.13 8.00
CA ILE A 430 8.94 20.84 9.03
C ILE A 430 8.89 19.98 10.28
N ARG A 431 9.74 20.29 11.23
CA ARG A 431 9.85 19.60 12.53
C ARG A 431 10.12 20.60 13.64
N ASP A 432 9.86 20.20 14.84
CA ASP A 432 10.28 20.94 16.03
C ASP A 432 11.81 21.00 16.12
N LYS A 433 12.34 22.03 16.73
CA LYS A 433 13.79 22.16 16.97
C LYS A 433 14.30 20.98 17.79
N GLU A 434 15.49 20.50 17.47
CA GLU A 434 16.16 19.46 18.27
C GLU A 434 16.39 19.98 19.69
N GLY A 435 15.90 19.23 20.69
CA GLY A 435 15.92 19.65 22.11
C GLY A 435 14.55 20.07 22.66
N GLY A 436 13.51 20.08 21.80
CA GLY A 436 12.15 20.48 22.16
C GLY A 436 11.90 21.96 21.90
N ALA A 437 10.75 22.27 21.32
CA ALA A 437 10.27 23.64 21.15
C ALA A 437 9.31 24.00 22.28
N PRO A 438 9.33 25.24 22.80
CA PRO A 438 8.42 25.68 23.84
C PRO A 438 6.96 25.63 23.35
N GLU A 439 6.03 25.48 24.27
CA GLU A 439 4.61 25.57 23.96
C GLU A 439 4.22 26.99 23.56
N LEU A 440 3.28 27.11 22.64
CA LEU A 440 2.67 28.38 22.29
C LEU A 440 1.72 28.80 23.44
N VAL A 441 2.16 29.73 24.25
CA VAL A 441 1.36 30.37 25.30
C VAL A 441 0.79 31.65 24.71
N LEU A 442 -0.55 31.71 24.60
CA LEU A 442 -1.27 32.88 24.12
C LEU A 442 -1.48 33.92 25.22
N ASN A 443 -1.70 35.16 24.81
CA ASN A 443 -2.00 36.25 25.74
C ASN A 443 -3.32 35.97 26.47
N LYS A 444 -3.34 36.07 27.79
CA LYS A 444 -4.53 35.78 28.61
C LYS A 444 -5.67 36.77 28.42
N LYS A 445 -5.36 38.06 28.10
CA LYS A 445 -6.40 39.10 27.95
C LYS A 445 -7.01 39.13 26.56
N MET A 446 -6.21 39.01 25.52
CA MET A 446 -6.64 39.03 24.12
C MET A 446 -5.79 38.01 23.34
N PRO A 447 -6.23 36.75 23.25
CA PRO A 447 -5.43 35.71 22.64
C PRO A 447 -5.56 35.71 21.10
N GLY A 448 -4.45 35.41 20.42
CA GLY A 448 -4.48 35.03 19.03
C GLY A 448 -4.31 36.17 18.02
N GLN A 449 -3.55 37.19 18.32
CA GLN A 449 -3.07 38.16 17.31
C GLN A 449 -2.15 37.44 16.32
N ILE A 450 -2.35 37.62 15.01
CA ILE A 450 -1.48 37.08 13.97
C ILE A 450 -0.88 38.21 13.17
N GLN A 451 0.47 38.17 12.99
CA GLN A 451 1.21 39.19 12.25
C GLN A 451 2.03 38.54 11.15
N PHE A 452 1.88 39.03 9.95
CA PHE A 452 2.73 38.71 8.80
C PHE A 452 3.71 39.87 8.60
N GLU A 453 5.00 39.56 8.60
CA GLU A 453 6.05 40.57 8.44
C GLU A 453 6.92 40.22 7.23
N ASN A 454 6.76 40.98 6.16
CA ASN A 454 7.49 40.85 4.88
C ASN A 454 7.51 39.40 4.34
N VAL A 455 6.38 38.72 4.40
CA VAL A 455 6.27 37.31 4.06
C VAL A 455 6.27 37.10 2.55
N THR A 456 7.26 36.37 2.07
CA THR A 456 7.30 35.84 0.69
C THR A 456 7.26 34.33 0.73
N PHE A 457 6.43 33.74 -0.12
CA PHE A 457 6.27 32.30 -0.23
C PHE A 457 5.79 31.85 -1.60
N GLY A 458 6.34 30.72 -2.11
CA GLY A 458 5.88 30.03 -3.31
C GLY A 458 5.95 28.52 -3.16
N TYR A 459 4.98 27.79 -3.74
CA TYR A 459 5.05 26.33 -3.82
C TYR A 459 6.17 25.84 -4.74
N HIS A 460 6.55 26.69 -5.71
CA HIS A 460 7.68 26.53 -6.61
C HIS A 460 8.53 27.79 -6.54
N ARG A 461 9.84 27.64 -6.56
CA ARG A 461 10.80 28.77 -6.45
C ARG A 461 10.60 29.86 -7.51
N ASP A 462 10.15 29.46 -8.71
CA ASP A 462 9.97 30.36 -9.85
C ASP A 462 8.61 31.08 -9.87
N ARG A 463 7.70 30.74 -8.94
CA ARG A 463 6.35 31.32 -8.88
C ARG A 463 5.95 31.66 -7.45
N PRO A 464 6.31 32.86 -6.96
CA PRO A 464 5.87 33.32 -5.64
C PRO A 464 4.33 33.52 -5.64
N ILE A 465 3.69 33.05 -4.58
CA ILE A 465 2.24 33.20 -4.35
C ILE A 465 1.96 34.38 -3.42
N LEU A 466 2.79 34.55 -2.39
CA LEU A 466 2.82 35.76 -1.54
C LEU A 466 4.12 36.48 -1.79
N GLN A 467 4.05 37.82 -1.90
CA GLN A 467 5.18 38.67 -2.23
C GLN A 467 5.24 39.85 -1.24
N ASN A 468 6.17 39.75 -0.29
CA ASN A 468 6.38 40.79 0.73
C ASN A 468 5.10 41.20 1.47
N ALA A 469 4.22 40.20 1.75
CA ALA A 469 2.94 40.43 2.39
C ALA A 469 3.15 40.78 3.87
N SER A 470 2.65 41.96 4.27
CA SER A 470 2.72 42.46 5.65
C SER A 470 1.33 42.95 6.07
N PHE A 471 0.77 42.33 7.10
CA PHE A 471 -0.54 42.69 7.66
C PHE A 471 -0.71 42.13 9.06
N THR A 472 -1.67 42.67 9.80
CA THR A 472 -1.99 42.22 11.16
C THR A 472 -3.48 41.84 11.26
N ILE A 473 -3.73 40.67 11.82
CA ILE A 473 -5.02 40.21 12.27
C ILE A 473 -5.10 40.45 13.77
N PRO A 474 -5.89 41.44 14.24
CA PRO A 474 -6.00 41.75 15.67
C PRO A 474 -6.63 40.63 16.47
N ALA A 475 -6.21 40.47 17.70
CA ALA A 475 -6.78 39.49 18.62
C ALA A 475 -8.26 39.77 18.91
N GLY A 476 -9.08 38.73 18.98
CA GLY A 476 -10.49 38.81 19.35
C GLY A 476 -11.40 39.46 18.30
N GLN A 477 -10.89 39.77 17.10
CA GLN A 477 -11.64 40.38 16.01
C GLN A 477 -12.05 39.36 14.93
N LYS A 478 -13.11 39.71 14.21
CA LYS A 478 -13.53 39.02 13.00
C LYS A 478 -12.85 39.69 11.80
N VAL A 479 -11.90 39.00 11.20
CA VAL A 479 -11.16 39.49 10.02
C VAL A 479 -11.52 38.68 8.78
N ALA A 480 -11.81 39.36 7.68
CA ALA A 480 -12.04 38.72 6.40
C ALA A 480 -10.84 38.91 5.47
N ILE A 481 -10.49 37.85 4.75
CA ILE A 481 -9.46 37.87 3.70
C ILE A 481 -10.16 37.63 2.36
N VAL A 482 -10.10 38.61 1.48
CA VAL A 482 -10.76 38.61 0.19
C VAL A 482 -9.81 38.87 -0.97
N GLY A 483 -10.23 38.60 -2.19
CA GLY A 483 -9.43 38.87 -3.39
C GLY A 483 -9.76 37.90 -4.52
N PRO A 484 -9.24 38.12 -5.73
CA PRO A 484 -9.44 37.23 -6.87
C PRO A 484 -8.97 35.81 -6.64
N SER A 485 -9.45 34.88 -7.46
CA SER A 485 -8.96 33.50 -7.42
C SER A 485 -7.45 33.48 -7.69
N GLY A 486 -6.71 32.67 -6.91
CA GLY A 486 -5.23 32.59 -7.02
C GLY A 486 -4.47 33.72 -6.31
N SER A 487 -5.11 34.65 -5.60
CA SER A 487 -4.40 35.75 -4.88
C SER A 487 -3.62 35.31 -3.64
N GLY A 488 -3.73 34.04 -3.20
CA GLY A 488 -2.97 33.50 -2.06
C GLY A 488 -3.78 33.31 -0.77
N LYS A 489 -5.08 33.49 -0.76
CA LYS A 489 -5.95 33.40 0.43
C LYS A 489 -5.79 32.09 1.22
N SER A 490 -6.01 30.94 0.59
CA SER A 490 -5.87 29.62 1.24
C SER A 490 -4.41 29.27 1.56
N THR A 491 -3.45 29.95 0.93
CA THR A 491 -2.02 29.83 1.27
C THR A 491 -1.72 30.41 2.65
N ILE A 492 -2.37 31.51 3.04
CA ILE A 492 -2.26 32.11 4.38
C ILE A 492 -2.60 31.07 5.45
N LEU A 493 -3.73 30.36 5.29
CA LEU A 493 -4.14 29.29 6.19
C LEU A 493 -3.06 28.21 6.33
N ARG A 494 -2.53 27.74 5.19
CA ARG A 494 -1.49 26.69 5.18
C ARG A 494 -0.20 27.13 5.85
N LEU A 495 0.17 28.39 5.74
CA LEU A 495 1.34 28.97 6.40
C LEU A 495 1.12 29.14 7.91
N VAL A 496 -0.03 29.61 8.36
CA VAL A 496 -0.35 29.75 9.80
C VAL A 496 -0.38 28.39 10.50
N PHE A 497 -0.88 27.33 9.85
CA PHE A 497 -0.78 25.93 10.33
C PHE A 497 0.63 25.36 10.27
N ARG A 498 1.58 26.14 9.69
CA ARG A 498 2.94 25.70 9.43
C ARG A 498 2.98 24.34 8.70
N PHE A 499 2.16 24.21 7.62
CA PHE A 499 2.31 23.13 6.65
C PHE A 499 3.49 23.38 5.70
N TYR A 500 3.89 24.64 5.60
CA TYR A 500 5.06 25.14 4.88
C TYR A 500 5.72 26.22 5.71
N ASP A 501 7.05 26.33 5.65
CA ASP A 501 7.78 27.47 6.16
C ASP A 501 7.88 28.54 5.05
N VAL A 502 7.95 29.80 5.43
CA VAL A 502 8.07 30.93 4.50
C VAL A 502 9.47 31.00 3.88
N ASP A 503 9.58 31.46 2.63
CA ASP A 503 10.87 31.64 1.95
C ASP A 503 11.63 32.82 2.53
N SER A 504 10.94 33.94 2.86
CA SER A 504 11.49 35.09 3.59
C SER A 504 10.41 35.73 4.46
N GLY A 505 10.82 36.53 5.43
CA GLY A 505 9.94 37.12 6.43
C GLY A 505 9.64 36.15 7.58
N ARG A 506 8.60 36.50 8.37
CA ARG A 506 8.16 35.71 9.51
C ARG A 506 6.66 35.87 9.79
N ILE A 507 6.09 34.85 10.45
CA ILE A 507 4.71 34.87 10.92
C ILE A 507 4.73 34.75 12.43
N LEU A 508 4.12 35.71 13.12
CA LEU A 508 4.06 35.77 14.56
C LEU A 508 2.63 35.50 15.05
N ILE A 509 2.51 34.77 16.15
CA ILE A 509 1.25 34.62 16.91
C ILE A 509 1.52 35.13 18.32
N ASP A 510 0.80 36.17 18.74
CA ASP A 510 1.01 36.89 20.00
C ASP A 510 2.51 37.26 20.20
N GLY A 511 3.18 37.73 19.13
CA GLY A 511 4.58 38.14 19.14
C GLY A 511 5.60 36.99 19.08
N LYS A 512 5.16 35.71 19.01
CA LYS A 512 6.05 34.55 18.92
C LYS A 512 6.11 34.03 17.49
N ASP A 513 7.30 33.80 16.95
CA ASP A 513 7.46 33.17 15.63
C ASP A 513 6.97 31.73 15.66
N ILE A 514 6.10 31.35 14.70
CA ILE A 514 5.54 30.02 14.60
C ILE A 514 6.60 28.94 14.37
N ARG A 515 7.81 29.30 13.91
CA ARG A 515 8.95 28.37 13.72
C ARG A 515 9.66 28.03 15.03
N GLU A 516 9.43 28.81 16.09
CA GLU A 516 10.10 28.65 17.39
C GLU A 516 9.26 27.92 18.43
N VAL A 517 7.99 27.66 18.12
CA VAL A 517 7.05 26.96 19.02
C VAL A 517 6.80 25.54 18.54
N SER A 518 6.36 24.66 19.46
CA SER A 518 6.01 23.29 19.16
C SER A 518 4.83 23.22 18.19
N LEU A 519 4.95 22.39 17.14
CA LEU A 519 3.91 22.19 16.11
C LEU A 519 2.59 21.69 16.72
N GLU A 520 2.67 20.84 17.73
CA GLU A 520 1.49 20.31 18.41
C GLU A 520 0.76 21.44 19.15
N SER A 521 1.47 22.26 19.92
CA SER A 521 0.87 23.39 20.64
C SER A 521 0.30 24.45 19.70
N LEU A 522 0.99 24.75 18.59
CA LEU A 522 0.53 25.65 17.54
C LEU A 522 -0.81 25.18 16.96
N ARG A 523 -0.84 23.95 16.43
CA ARG A 523 -2.01 23.39 15.76
C ARG A 523 -3.19 23.16 16.72
N LYS A 524 -2.92 22.94 18.00
CA LYS A 524 -3.95 22.83 19.05
C LYS A 524 -4.70 24.15 19.27
N LYS A 525 -4.03 25.28 19.09
CA LYS A 525 -4.61 26.65 19.26
C LYS A 525 -5.35 27.16 18.04
N ILE A 526 -5.29 26.45 16.92
CA ILE A 526 -5.90 26.88 15.66
C ILE A 526 -6.96 25.85 15.24
N GLY A 527 -8.18 26.29 15.01
CA GLY A 527 -9.25 25.49 14.44
C GLY A 527 -9.53 25.88 12.99
N VAL A 528 -10.05 24.97 12.17
CA VAL A 528 -10.40 25.27 10.78
C VAL A 528 -11.65 24.53 10.34
N VAL A 529 -12.49 25.21 9.57
CA VAL A 529 -13.48 24.62 8.69
C VAL A 529 -12.96 24.78 7.26
N PRO A 530 -12.47 23.67 6.65
CA PRO A 530 -11.88 23.73 5.31
C PRO A 530 -12.96 23.82 4.23
N GLN A 531 -12.60 24.25 3.04
CA GLN A 531 -13.47 24.33 1.85
C GLN A 531 -14.07 22.95 1.51
N GLU A 532 -13.21 21.93 1.41
CA GLU A 532 -13.65 20.53 1.31
C GLU A 532 -13.53 19.87 2.69
N THR A 533 -14.63 19.28 3.16
CA THR A 533 -14.64 18.58 4.46
C THR A 533 -14.32 17.10 4.26
N PRO A 534 -13.09 16.64 4.54
CA PRO A 534 -12.78 15.22 4.50
C PRO A 534 -13.41 14.51 5.71
N LEU A 535 -14.22 13.50 5.45
CA LEU A 535 -14.75 12.60 6.46
C LEU A 535 -14.04 11.25 6.42
N PHE A 536 -13.80 10.68 7.59
CA PHE A 536 -13.31 9.33 7.72
C PHE A 536 -14.45 8.34 7.46
N ASN A 537 -14.14 7.20 6.87
CA ASN A 537 -15.10 6.11 6.70
C ASN A 537 -15.37 5.44 8.04
N ASP A 538 -16.09 6.14 8.89
CA ASP A 538 -16.42 5.79 10.26
C ASP A 538 -17.80 6.35 10.59
N THR A 539 -18.27 6.19 11.83
CA THR A 539 -19.56 6.71 12.28
C THR A 539 -19.59 8.24 12.30
N ILE A 540 -20.80 8.82 12.28
CA ILE A 540 -21.00 10.27 12.46
C ILE A 540 -20.42 10.69 13.82
N LEU A 541 -20.64 9.89 14.87
CA LEU A 541 -20.16 10.14 16.22
C LEU A 541 -18.63 10.30 16.23
N GLU A 542 -17.89 9.33 15.68
CA GLU A 542 -16.43 9.37 15.65
C GLU A 542 -15.91 10.50 14.76
N ASN A 543 -16.62 10.80 13.67
CA ASN A 543 -16.30 11.95 12.82
C ASN A 543 -16.44 13.30 13.57
N ILE A 544 -17.42 13.46 14.47
CA ILE A 544 -17.56 14.67 15.30
C ILE A 544 -16.51 14.65 16.41
N ARG A 545 -16.34 13.52 17.12
CA ARG A 545 -15.38 13.34 18.22
C ARG A 545 -13.94 13.60 17.80
N TYR A 546 -13.64 13.46 16.50
CA TYR A 546 -12.32 13.77 15.95
C TYR A 546 -11.86 15.23 16.22
N GLY A 547 -12.77 16.15 16.46
CA GLY A 547 -12.47 17.52 16.89
C GLY A 547 -11.78 17.58 18.27
N ASN A 548 -12.21 16.73 19.20
CA ASN A 548 -11.62 16.53 20.54
C ASN A 548 -11.92 15.12 21.04
N LEU A 549 -10.91 14.26 21.03
CA LEU A 549 -11.04 12.84 21.40
C LEU A 549 -11.43 12.63 22.87
N ASN A 550 -11.24 13.63 23.73
CA ASN A 550 -11.53 13.56 25.16
C ASN A 550 -12.89 14.17 25.53
N SER A 551 -13.70 14.57 24.55
CA SER A 551 -15.02 15.18 24.79
C SER A 551 -16.03 14.17 25.33
N SER A 552 -16.91 14.65 26.22
CA SER A 552 -18.03 13.86 26.74
C SER A 552 -19.13 13.70 25.68
N ASP A 553 -19.99 12.70 25.86
CA ASP A 553 -21.15 12.51 24.98
C ASP A 553 -22.16 13.66 25.11
N GLU A 554 -22.17 14.37 26.24
CA GLU A 554 -22.97 15.56 26.47
C GLU A 554 -22.48 16.74 25.65
N ASP A 555 -21.15 16.97 25.60
CA ASP A 555 -20.55 17.99 24.76
C ASP A 555 -20.87 17.75 23.26
N ILE A 556 -20.81 16.49 22.84
CA ILE A 556 -21.13 16.11 21.46
C ILE A 556 -22.60 16.41 21.15
N LYS A 557 -23.54 16.06 22.04
CA LYS A 557 -24.96 16.37 21.87
C LYS A 557 -25.24 17.88 21.78
N ASN A 558 -24.60 18.66 22.66
CA ASN A 558 -24.72 20.12 22.66
C ASN A 558 -24.22 20.74 21.34
N VAL A 559 -23.11 20.23 20.83
CA VAL A 559 -22.56 20.67 19.52
C VAL A 559 -23.47 20.26 18.38
N ILE A 560 -24.02 19.05 18.36
CA ILE A 560 -24.97 18.57 17.33
C ILE A 560 -26.16 19.50 17.22
N SER A 561 -26.78 19.85 18.35
CA SER A 561 -27.92 20.76 18.39
C SER A 561 -27.53 22.18 17.94
N SER A 562 -26.33 22.64 18.31
CA SER A 562 -25.82 23.96 17.91
C SER A 562 -25.64 24.08 16.39
N VAL A 563 -25.29 23.00 15.70
CA VAL A 563 -25.10 23.00 14.22
C VAL A 563 -26.32 22.44 13.45
N GLN A 564 -27.45 22.22 14.14
CA GLN A 564 -28.69 21.74 13.54
C GLN A 564 -28.56 20.40 12.79
N LEU A 565 -27.83 19.46 13.38
CA LEU A 565 -27.71 18.09 12.87
C LEU A 565 -28.73 17.12 13.47
N ASP A 566 -29.57 17.57 14.48
CA ASP A 566 -30.53 16.72 15.17
C ASP A 566 -31.51 16.05 14.22
N LYS A 567 -32.02 16.78 13.21
CA LYS A 567 -32.94 16.24 12.22
C LYS A 567 -32.31 15.14 11.39
N LEU A 568 -31.11 15.40 10.85
CA LEU A 568 -30.36 14.40 10.08
C LEU A 568 -30.17 13.11 10.89
N ILE A 569 -29.71 13.25 12.15
CA ILE A 569 -29.42 12.09 13.01
C ILE A 569 -30.69 11.30 13.33
N LYS A 570 -31.84 11.96 13.48
CA LYS A 570 -33.14 11.28 13.69
C LYS A 570 -33.65 10.56 12.45
N ASP A 571 -33.37 11.08 11.26
CA ASP A 571 -33.82 10.52 10.00
C ASP A 571 -32.95 9.32 9.54
N LEU A 572 -31.77 9.14 10.15
CA LEU A 572 -30.87 8.02 9.86
C LEU A 572 -31.20 6.77 10.66
N PRO A 573 -31.14 5.55 10.08
CA PRO A 573 -31.56 4.31 10.73
C PRO A 573 -30.75 3.98 11.98
N ASP A 574 -29.43 4.24 11.96
CA ASP A 574 -28.50 3.97 13.08
C ASP A 574 -28.14 5.24 13.87
N GLY A 575 -28.80 6.37 13.57
CA GLY A 575 -28.53 7.64 14.22
C GLY A 575 -27.06 8.06 14.15
N LEU A 576 -26.46 8.33 15.32
CA LEU A 576 -25.05 8.70 15.44
C LEU A 576 -24.05 7.59 15.03
N ASN A 577 -24.49 6.34 15.05
CA ASN A 577 -23.64 5.20 14.65
C ASN A 577 -23.68 4.92 13.15
N THR A 578 -24.40 5.72 12.37
CA THR A 578 -24.42 5.58 10.92
C THR A 578 -23.04 5.86 10.31
N ILE A 579 -22.54 4.93 9.49
CA ILE A 579 -21.26 5.05 8.79
C ILE A 579 -21.45 5.97 7.59
N VAL A 580 -20.57 6.97 7.46
CA VAL A 580 -20.68 8.02 6.42
C VAL A 580 -20.17 7.58 5.03
N GLY A 581 -19.55 6.39 4.93
CA GLY A 581 -18.94 5.90 3.70
C GLY A 581 -17.59 6.56 3.37
N GLU A 582 -16.96 6.09 2.27
CA GLU A 582 -15.71 6.66 1.81
C GLU A 582 -15.88 8.14 1.44
N ARG A 583 -15.04 9.01 2.03
CA ARG A 583 -15.11 10.48 1.86
C ARG A 583 -16.48 11.07 2.15
N GLY A 584 -17.31 10.37 2.92
CA GLY A 584 -18.66 10.83 3.27
C GLY A 584 -19.64 10.86 2.10
N MET A 585 -19.54 9.95 1.13
CA MET A 585 -20.42 9.94 -0.05
C MET A 585 -21.91 9.76 0.28
N MET A 586 -22.24 9.24 1.46
CA MET A 586 -23.63 9.05 1.90
C MET A 586 -24.26 10.33 2.50
N ILE A 587 -23.50 11.42 2.61
CA ILE A 587 -23.91 12.66 3.26
C ILE A 587 -23.83 13.81 2.26
N SER A 588 -24.85 14.70 2.26
CA SER A 588 -24.88 15.88 1.40
C SER A 588 -23.75 16.87 1.70
N GLY A 589 -23.41 17.72 0.74
CA GLY A 589 -22.36 18.74 0.89
C GLY A 589 -22.61 19.67 2.09
N GLY A 590 -23.85 20.10 2.28
CA GLY A 590 -24.23 20.96 3.41
C GLY A 590 -24.12 20.26 4.77
N GLU A 591 -24.45 18.97 4.85
CA GLU A 591 -24.28 18.17 6.07
C GLU A 591 -22.81 17.95 6.41
N LYS A 592 -21.95 17.71 5.40
CA LYS A 592 -20.48 17.65 5.58
C LYS A 592 -19.94 18.95 6.18
N GLN A 593 -20.40 20.10 5.69
CA GLN A 593 -19.99 21.39 6.23
C GLN A 593 -20.45 21.56 7.68
N ARG A 594 -21.69 21.18 8.03
CA ARG A 594 -22.15 21.19 9.43
C ARG A 594 -21.34 20.27 10.33
N LEU A 595 -20.94 19.09 9.85
CA LEU A 595 -20.05 18.19 10.57
C LEU A 595 -18.66 18.83 10.79
N ALA A 596 -18.11 19.55 9.80
CA ALA A 596 -16.84 20.26 9.97
C ALA A 596 -16.95 21.39 11.02
N ILE A 597 -18.05 22.10 11.03
CA ILE A 597 -18.31 23.12 12.06
C ILE A 597 -18.48 22.49 13.44
N ALA A 598 -19.16 21.33 13.54
CA ALA A 598 -19.24 20.56 14.78
C ALA A 598 -17.85 20.18 15.31
N ARG A 599 -16.96 19.71 14.45
CA ARG A 599 -15.55 19.43 14.81
C ARG A 599 -14.82 20.66 15.33
N LEU A 600 -15.03 21.82 14.67
CA LEU A 600 -14.41 23.08 15.08
C LEU A 600 -14.91 23.52 16.47
N LEU A 601 -16.22 23.45 16.71
CA LEU A 601 -16.81 23.83 17.99
C LEU A 601 -16.33 22.93 19.13
N LEU A 602 -16.24 21.62 18.87
CA LEU A 602 -15.75 20.64 19.85
C LEU A 602 -14.25 20.83 20.16
N LYS A 603 -13.46 21.29 19.18
CA LYS A 603 -12.03 21.61 19.36
C LYS A 603 -11.81 22.82 20.26
N ASP A 604 -12.71 23.77 20.31
CA ASP A 604 -12.70 24.95 21.17
C ASP A 604 -11.43 25.80 21.04
N ALA A 605 -10.97 26.03 19.80
CA ALA A 605 -9.72 26.74 19.54
C ALA A 605 -9.89 28.28 19.65
N PRO A 606 -8.89 29.01 20.24
CA PRO A 606 -8.94 30.47 20.34
C PRO A 606 -8.76 31.22 19.01
N ILE A 607 -8.14 30.60 18.01
CA ILE A 607 -8.00 31.13 16.65
C ILE A 607 -8.77 30.21 15.71
N THR A 608 -9.67 30.75 14.90
CA THR A 608 -10.54 29.97 14.00
C THR A 608 -10.46 30.48 12.58
N PHE A 609 -10.34 29.55 11.63
CA PHE A 609 -10.37 29.82 10.20
C PHE A 609 -11.61 29.20 9.57
N PHE A 610 -12.27 29.96 8.70
CA PHE A 610 -13.36 29.54 7.85
C PHE A 610 -12.95 29.72 6.39
N ASP A 611 -12.67 28.64 5.69
CA ASP A 611 -12.31 28.65 4.27
C ASP A 611 -13.52 28.22 3.46
N GLU A 612 -14.29 29.20 2.95
CA GLU A 612 -15.53 29.01 2.17
C GLU A 612 -16.55 28.08 2.84
N ALA A 613 -16.69 28.17 4.16
CA ALA A 613 -17.42 27.22 5.00
C ALA A 613 -18.94 27.16 4.75
N THR A 614 -19.51 27.98 3.86
CA THR A 614 -20.96 28.04 3.60
C THR A 614 -21.31 27.86 2.12
N SER A 615 -20.35 27.57 1.26
CA SER A 615 -20.54 27.50 -0.19
C SER A 615 -21.52 26.42 -0.67
N ALA A 616 -21.68 25.33 0.10
CA ALA A 616 -22.55 24.19 -0.22
C ALA A 616 -23.88 24.21 0.54
N LEU A 617 -24.23 25.31 1.24
CA LEU A 617 -25.48 25.46 2.00
C LEU A 617 -26.50 26.23 1.20
N ASP A 618 -27.80 25.87 1.37
CA ASP A 618 -28.90 26.67 0.97
C ASP A 618 -29.00 27.97 1.81
N THR A 619 -29.57 29.03 1.27
CA THR A 619 -29.56 30.36 1.88
C THR A 619 -30.23 30.40 3.27
N HIS A 620 -31.29 29.60 3.50
CA HIS A 620 -31.96 29.56 4.79
C HIS A 620 -31.11 28.88 5.86
N THR A 621 -30.51 27.73 5.55
CA THR A 621 -29.61 26.98 6.45
C THR A 621 -28.33 27.76 6.70
N GLU A 622 -27.78 28.45 5.68
CA GLU A 622 -26.63 29.32 5.81
C GLU A 622 -26.85 30.43 6.85
N GLN A 623 -27.96 31.17 6.74
CA GLN A 623 -28.30 32.27 7.66
C GLN A 623 -28.48 31.79 9.09
N ALA A 624 -29.19 30.67 9.31
CA ALA A 624 -29.39 30.06 10.61
C ALA A 624 -28.07 29.61 11.26
N LEU A 625 -27.19 28.97 10.46
CA LEU A 625 -25.89 28.51 10.91
C LEU A 625 -24.96 29.69 11.21
N LEU A 626 -24.89 30.70 10.36
CA LEU A 626 -24.11 31.91 10.59
C LEU A 626 -24.55 32.65 11.87
N LYS A 627 -25.88 32.71 12.14
CA LYS A 627 -26.42 33.28 13.38
C LYS A 627 -25.91 32.49 14.61
N THR A 628 -25.92 31.18 14.56
CA THR A 628 -25.42 30.29 15.62
C THR A 628 -23.92 30.50 15.84
N ILE A 629 -23.14 30.49 14.75
CA ILE A 629 -21.68 30.71 14.78
C ILE A 629 -21.36 32.10 15.39
N ARG A 630 -22.05 33.16 14.95
CA ARG A 630 -21.91 34.52 15.53
C ARG A 630 -22.21 34.55 17.02
N GLY A 631 -23.25 33.82 17.48
CA GLY A 631 -23.60 33.73 18.91
C GLY A 631 -22.53 33.06 19.76
N ILE A 632 -21.91 32.02 19.24
CA ILE A 632 -20.84 31.27 19.92
C ILE A 632 -19.56 32.09 20.00
N PHE A 633 -19.20 32.77 18.90
CA PHE A 633 -17.95 33.53 18.83
C PHE A 633 -17.99 34.85 19.62
N ARG A 634 -19.15 35.49 19.76
CA ARG A 634 -19.29 36.68 20.61
C ARG A 634 -19.06 36.40 22.11
N ARG A 635 -19.29 35.17 22.56
CA ARG A 635 -19.12 34.78 23.97
C ARG A 635 -17.66 34.53 24.38
N GLY A 636 -16.71 34.36 23.42
CA GLY A 636 -15.41 33.77 23.70
C GLY A 636 -14.18 34.61 23.39
N GLN A 637 -14.25 35.90 22.99
CA GLN A 637 -13.05 36.71 22.61
C GLN A 637 -12.09 35.97 21.65
N ARG A 638 -12.62 35.25 20.65
CA ARG A 638 -11.81 34.45 19.70
C ARG A 638 -11.46 35.28 18.49
N THR A 639 -10.27 35.03 17.96
CA THR A 639 -9.85 35.61 16.67
C THR A 639 -10.42 34.76 15.54
N ASN A 640 -11.30 35.36 14.72
CA ASN A 640 -12.00 34.69 13.64
C ASN A 640 -11.50 35.18 12.28
N ILE A 641 -11.01 34.29 11.46
CA ILE A 641 -10.52 34.59 10.11
C ILE A 641 -11.42 33.90 9.10
N SER A 642 -12.05 34.70 8.23
CA SER A 642 -12.92 34.19 7.15
C SER A 642 -12.26 34.43 5.80
N ILE A 643 -11.98 33.35 5.07
CA ILE A 643 -11.62 33.41 3.67
C ILE A 643 -12.90 33.21 2.89
N ALA A 644 -13.39 34.28 2.25
CA ALA A 644 -14.69 34.25 1.64
C ALA A 644 -14.64 34.50 0.12
N HIS A 645 -15.44 33.73 -0.59
CA HIS A 645 -15.82 34.01 -1.97
C HIS A 645 -17.13 34.80 -2.05
N ARG A 646 -18.05 34.64 -1.06
CA ARG A 646 -19.30 35.41 -0.97
C ARG A 646 -19.10 36.61 -0.05
N LEU A 647 -19.00 37.80 -0.62
CA LEU A 647 -18.69 39.03 0.13
C LEU A 647 -19.80 39.44 1.11
N ARG A 648 -21.09 39.10 0.83
CA ARG A 648 -22.20 39.33 1.76
C ARG A 648 -22.01 38.67 3.13
N THR A 649 -21.31 37.52 3.21
CA THR A 649 -21.09 36.80 4.48
C THR A 649 -20.06 37.44 5.40
N ILE A 650 -19.27 38.36 4.86
CA ILE A 650 -18.17 39.01 5.58
C ILE A 650 -18.36 40.53 5.76
N ALA A 651 -19.48 41.08 5.29
CA ALA A 651 -19.77 42.52 5.41
C ALA A 651 -19.80 43.03 6.87
N ASP A 652 -20.06 42.11 7.85
CA ASP A 652 -20.05 42.40 9.28
C ASP A 652 -18.67 42.17 9.94
N SER A 653 -17.60 42.04 9.16
CA SER A 653 -16.24 41.86 9.69
C SER A 653 -15.69 43.17 10.24
N ASP A 654 -14.95 43.07 11.36
CA ASP A 654 -14.31 44.23 12.00
C ASP A 654 -13.19 44.83 11.12
N LYS A 655 -12.54 43.94 10.33
CA LYS A 655 -11.48 44.31 9.39
C LYS A 655 -11.54 43.40 8.16
N ILE A 656 -11.34 43.99 6.98
CA ILE A 656 -11.22 43.28 5.70
C ILE A 656 -9.83 43.55 5.14
N ILE A 657 -9.16 42.48 4.70
CA ILE A 657 -7.84 42.51 4.06
C ILE A 657 -8.03 42.07 2.61
N VAL A 658 -7.71 42.92 1.66
CA VAL A 658 -7.85 42.64 0.23
C VAL A 658 -6.49 42.22 -0.34
N LEU A 659 -6.44 41.01 -0.85
CA LEU A 659 -5.25 40.43 -1.48
C LEU A 659 -5.37 40.50 -3.01
N ASN A 660 -4.33 40.97 -3.65
CA ASN A 660 -4.19 40.93 -5.10
C ASN A 660 -2.77 40.50 -5.48
N ARG A 661 -2.66 39.46 -6.32
CA ARG A 661 -1.37 38.94 -6.79
C ARG A 661 -0.32 38.68 -5.68
N GLY A 662 -0.79 38.22 -4.52
CA GLY A 662 0.07 37.88 -3.39
C GLY A 662 0.51 39.07 -2.51
N GLN A 663 -0.02 40.25 -2.75
CA GLN A 663 0.24 41.47 -1.94
C GLN A 663 -1.05 41.94 -1.29
N VAL A 664 -0.91 42.58 -0.12
CA VAL A 664 -2.02 43.28 0.51
C VAL A 664 -2.19 44.63 -0.21
N GLN A 665 -3.37 44.82 -0.79
CA GLN A 665 -3.67 46.03 -1.57
C GLN A 665 -4.46 47.05 -0.75
N GLU A 666 -5.42 46.58 0.04
CA GLU A 666 -6.31 47.41 0.82
C GLU A 666 -6.60 46.76 2.17
N GLU A 667 -6.80 47.54 3.18
CA GLU A 667 -7.24 47.16 4.51
C GLU A 667 -8.25 48.18 5.05
N GLY A 668 -9.39 47.72 5.57
CA GLY A 668 -10.40 48.63 6.14
C GLY A 668 -11.65 47.93 6.55
N LYS A 669 -12.69 48.66 6.92
CA LYS A 669 -14.04 48.13 7.16
C LYS A 669 -14.83 48.10 5.87
N HIS A 670 -15.88 47.30 5.85
CA HIS A 670 -16.78 47.16 4.69
C HIS A 670 -17.27 48.51 4.15
N VAL A 671 -17.73 49.40 5.04
CA VAL A 671 -18.29 50.71 4.65
C VAL A 671 -17.17 51.63 4.09
N GLU A 672 -15.98 51.59 4.67
CA GLU A 672 -14.82 52.37 4.24
C GLU A 672 -14.36 51.97 2.84
N LEU A 673 -14.20 50.65 2.62
CA LEU A 673 -13.72 50.09 1.34
C LEU A 673 -14.80 50.21 0.22
N LEU A 674 -16.07 50.23 0.58
CA LEU A 674 -17.16 50.37 -0.39
C LEU A 674 -17.34 51.79 -0.83
N SER A 675 -17.03 52.81 0.01
CA SER A 675 -17.15 54.23 -0.31
C SER A 675 -16.15 54.71 -1.35
N ASP A 676 -15.06 54.00 -1.59
CA ASP A 676 -14.12 54.26 -2.67
C ASP A 676 -14.44 53.41 -3.90
N GLU A 677 -15.03 54.02 -4.93
CA GLU A 677 -15.38 53.35 -6.19
C GLU A 677 -14.15 52.75 -6.92
N ARG A 678 -12.94 53.21 -6.66
CA ARG A 678 -11.70 52.72 -7.26
C ARG A 678 -11.12 51.54 -6.49
N SER A 679 -11.66 51.29 -5.29
CA SER A 679 -11.22 50.14 -4.46
C SER A 679 -11.47 48.81 -5.20
N LEU A 680 -10.49 47.92 -5.12
CA LEU A 680 -10.65 46.54 -5.63
C LEU A 680 -11.79 45.83 -4.90
N TYR A 681 -11.98 46.11 -3.61
CA TYR A 681 -13.10 45.56 -2.84
C TYR A 681 -14.45 46.00 -3.40
N SER A 682 -14.63 47.30 -3.71
CA SER A 682 -15.86 47.82 -4.31
C SER A 682 -16.14 47.18 -5.66
N GLN A 683 -15.10 47.01 -6.49
CA GLN A 683 -15.24 46.36 -7.78
C GLN A 683 -15.70 44.89 -7.63
N LEU A 684 -15.07 44.11 -6.72
CA LEU A 684 -15.44 42.72 -6.44
C LEU A 684 -16.87 42.62 -5.88
N TRP A 685 -17.26 43.56 -5.02
CA TRP A 685 -18.60 43.63 -4.47
C TRP A 685 -19.64 43.86 -5.56
N ASN A 686 -19.45 44.86 -6.40
CA ASN A 686 -20.39 45.21 -7.49
C ASN A 686 -20.53 44.07 -8.50
N ILE A 687 -19.47 43.39 -8.83
CA ILE A 687 -19.53 42.20 -9.70
C ILE A 687 -20.42 41.13 -9.08
N GLN A 688 -20.30 40.84 -7.78
CA GLN A 688 -21.11 39.83 -7.11
C GLN A 688 -22.55 40.24 -6.92
N GLU A 689 -22.82 41.51 -6.63
CA GLU A 689 -24.19 42.01 -6.53
C GLU A 689 -24.91 41.96 -7.88
N ASN A 690 -24.26 42.36 -8.97
CA ASN A 690 -24.84 42.29 -10.30
C ASN A 690 -25.17 40.85 -10.71
N LEU A 691 -24.30 39.88 -10.41
CA LEU A 691 -24.56 38.47 -10.66
C LEU A 691 -25.74 37.93 -9.83
N ASN A 692 -25.88 38.35 -8.57
CA ASN A 692 -27.02 37.96 -7.73
C ASN A 692 -28.35 38.53 -8.26
N ILE A 693 -28.36 39.80 -8.71
CA ILE A 693 -29.54 40.43 -9.29
C ILE A 693 -29.95 39.71 -10.58
N GLU A 694 -29.00 39.35 -11.44
CA GLU A 694 -29.26 38.55 -12.64
C GLU A 694 -29.85 37.16 -12.34
N GLU A 695 -29.35 36.51 -11.29
CA GLU A 695 -29.90 35.20 -10.86
C GLU A 695 -31.32 35.35 -10.26
N GLU A 696 -31.57 36.38 -9.48
CA GLU A 696 -32.90 36.65 -8.93
C GLU A 696 -33.94 36.97 -10.05
N LEU A 697 -33.55 37.77 -11.04
CA LEU A 697 -34.38 38.08 -12.19
C LEU A 697 -34.71 36.81 -13.03
N LYS A 698 -33.74 35.99 -13.30
CA LYS A 698 -33.95 34.70 -14.00
C LYS A 698 -34.83 33.72 -13.21
N PHE A 699 -34.77 33.78 -11.88
CA PHE A 699 -35.61 32.94 -11.02
C PHE A 699 -37.07 33.44 -11.00
N GLU A 700 -37.28 34.76 -11.06
CA GLU A 700 -38.62 35.35 -11.17
C GLU A 700 -39.22 35.14 -12.56
N GLU A 701 -38.49 35.28 -13.65
CA GLU A 701 -38.91 34.93 -15.00
C GLU A 701 -39.33 33.47 -15.13
N ASN A 702 -38.57 32.53 -14.54
CA ASN A 702 -38.95 31.13 -14.52
C ASN A 702 -40.18 30.81 -13.65
N LYS A 703 -40.45 31.59 -12.61
CA LYS A 703 -41.71 31.50 -11.85
C LYS A 703 -42.89 32.08 -12.61
N GLY A 704 -42.69 33.17 -13.32
CA GLY A 704 -43.72 33.80 -14.18
C GLY A 704 -44.15 32.86 -15.32
N ASN A 705 -43.20 32.19 -15.97
CA ASN A 705 -43.48 31.22 -17.04
C ASN A 705 -44.19 29.95 -16.55
N LYS A 706 -43.87 29.44 -15.34
CA LYS A 706 -44.60 28.30 -14.77
C LYS A 706 -46.02 28.60 -14.36
N ASN A 707 -46.37 29.86 -14.06
CA ASN A 707 -47.72 30.26 -13.74
C ASN A 707 -48.58 30.55 -15.00
N SER A 708 -47.98 30.88 -16.14
CA SER A 708 -48.69 31.01 -17.43
C SER A 708 -49.07 29.65 -18.02
N ASP A 709 -48.22 28.62 -17.88
CA ASP A 709 -48.53 27.26 -18.35
C ASP A 709 -49.63 26.54 -17.53
N PHE A 710 -49.90 27.00 -16.29
CA PHE A 710 -51.01 26.48 -15.47
C PHE A 710 -52.37 27.16 -15.70
N MET A 711 -52.41 28.25 -16.46
CA MET A 711 -53.67 28.92 -16.83
C MET A 711 -54.18 28.58 -18.26
N GLU A 712 -53.38 27.82 -19.04
CA GLU A 712 -53.79 27.36 -20.38
C GLU A 712 -54.15 25.86 -20.46
N THR A 713 -54.20 25.15 -19.35
CA THR A 713 -54.74 23.78 -19.26
C THR A 713 -55.90 23.76 -18.28
#